data_c1fc54d25e5163232a3dbb649cad4e3c
#
_entry.id   c1fc54d25e5163232a3dbb649cad4e3c
#
_cell.length_a   1.000
_cell.length_b   1.000
_cell.length_c   1.000
_cell.angle_alpha   90.00
_cell.angle_beta   90.00
_cell.angle_gamma   90.00
#
_symmetry.space_group_name_H-M   'P 1'
#
loop_
_entity.id
_entity.type
_entity.pdbx_description
1 polymer ?
#
loop_
_entity_poly.entity_id
_entity_poly.type
_entity_poly.pdbx_seq_one_letter_code
_entity_poly.pdbx_strand_id
1 'polypeptide(L)'
;MAQAYDFKAVQDKWLPIWDKLEPFKSARANDDRPKKYVLDMFPYPSGDLHMGHAEAYALGDVIARYWIQKGFNVMHPIGWDAFGLPAENAAIKRDADPRAWTYENIEVQKASMRRYACSFDWDRVLHTCDPEYYKWNQWLFLKMFEKGLAYRKDSAVNWCPDCQTVLANEQVVAGLCERCDSAVTKKKLNQWYFKITDYADRLLDDMQQLEGKWPEKVLLMQRNWIGRSTGAQVDFAVDKFDQKITVYTTRPDTLYGATFMVVAADSELAAKLVAGTKVEGEFKKYLESVKSASDIDRLATDRVKTGIFLEQYAINPVNNEKIPIWASDYVLADYGTGAIMAVPAHDQRDLDFAKAMKLPVRVVIDTGSEDPNISGVATSGDGQVINSGSISGLSKDAAIEKIIKELADKKVGKATKNYRLRDWLISRQRFWGTPIPIIHCDGCGLVPVPESQLPVALPQAKGLDLKPKGSSPLGAASDWVNVKCPKCNKDAKRDADTMDTFVDSSWYFLRYTSVNNHDVAFDKKAVETWLPVDQYVGGVTHAILHLLYSRFFTKVLNDMGLLNFNEPFTRLLNQGMVLMDGSAMSKSRGNLVKLSEELDKHGVDAIRVSLVFAGPPEDDVDWSDVSPAGSLKFLNRAWRISQEVTSKPGVDFKTGNLELRKVTHKTLADIELAVESFRFNVTIARIMELVNATRKAIDSGCGAQDPAVREAAEAIAISLSLVAPYTAEDMWEKLGHKPAIANAGWPKIDQSLIGADNVIAILQVNGKIKDRIEVSPNISNAELEQLARENAEIKAALIGQVVKKVITVSPKLVNFVI
;
A
#
# COMPACT_ATOMS: atom_id res chain seq x y z
N MET A 1 12.95 51.04 8.18
CA MET A 1 12.28 49.87 8.77
C MET A 1 12.54 48.71 7.83
N ALA A 2 13.03 47.56 8.32
CA ALA A 2 13.19 46.41 7.48
C ALA A 2 11.81 46.00 6.94
N GLN A 3 11.72 45.71 5.64
CA GLN A 3 10.49 45.28 5.00
C GLN A 3 9.96 43.98 5.70
N ALA A 4 8.69 43.96 6.04
CA ALA A 4 8.08 42.75 6.61
C ALA A 4 7.89 41.70 5.51
N TYR A 5 8.11 40.41 5.81
CA TYR A 5 7.84 39.32 4.88
C TYR A 5 6.34 39.19 4.63
N ASP A 6 5.95 39.45 3.39
CA ASP A 6 4.56 39.33 2.92
C ASP A 6 4.44 38.11 2.02
N PHE A 7 3.98 37.00 2.60
CA PHE A 7 3.83 35.71 1.88
C PHE A 7 2.85 35.81 0.71
N LYS A 8 1.80 36.69 0.80
CA LYS A 8 0.83 36.82 -0.28
C LYS A 8 1.47 37.47 -1.49
N ALA A 9 2.16 38.60 -1.26
CA ALA A 9 2.88 39.30 -2.34
C ALA A 9 3.95 38.41 -2.99
N VAL A 10 4.63 37.58 -2.22
CA VAL A 10 5.63 36.65 -2.73
C VAL A 10 4.96 35.55 -3.58
N GLN A 11 3.83 34.96 -3.15
CA GLN A 11 3.08 33.97 -3.92
C GLN A 11 2.53 34.57 -5.23
N ASP A 12 1.91 35.72 -5.17
CA ASP A 12 1.34 36.40 -6.33
C ASP A 12 2.41 36.76 -7.39
N LYS A 13 3.63 37.01 -6.94
CA LYS A 13 4.78 37.26 -7.82
C LYS A 13 5.26 36.00 -8.51
N TRP A 14 5.50 34.92 -7.75
CA TRP A 14 6.26 33.77 -8.27
C TRP A 14 5.42 32.78 -9.06
N LEU A 15 4.16 32.57 -8.72
CA LEU A 15 3.32 31.58 -9.42
C LEU A 15 3.24 31.86 -10.93
N PRO A 16 2.91 33.07 -11.41
CA PRO A 16 2.86 33.37 -12.84
C PRO A 16 4.24 33.35 -13.52
N ILE A 17 5.33 33.55 -12.78
CA ILE A 17 6.69 33.42 -13.32
C ILE A 17 7.02 31.94 -13.57
N TRP A 18 6.71 31.06 -12.62
CA TRP A 18 6.92 29.61 -12.78
C TRP A 18 6.05 29.02 -13.90
N ASP A 19 4.82 29.51 -14.07
CA ASP A 19 3.96 29.09 -15.20
C ASP A 19 4.61 29.38 -16.57
N LYS A 20 5.41 30.45 -16.67
CA LYS A 20 6.15 30.81 -17.90
C LYS A 20 7.48 30.05 -18.04
N LEU A 21 8.15 29.78 -16.93
CA LEU A 21 9.46 29.13 -16.93
C LEU A 21 9.37 27.62 -17.07
N GLU A 22 8.23 27.03 -16.67
CA GLU A 22 8.00 25.57 -16.62
C GLU A 22 9.20 24.79 -16.03
N PRO A 23 9.68 25.16 -14.81
CA PRO A 23 10.96 24.65 -14.29
C PRO A 23 10.96 23.13 -14.10
N PHE A 24 9.79 22.50 -13.96
CA PHE A 24 9.61 21.08 -13.65
C PHE A 24 9.21 20.21 -14.86
N LYS A 25 9.24 20.77 -16.06
CA LYS A 25 8.96 20.04 -17.29
C LYS A 25 10.04 18.97 -17.56
N SER A 26 9.65 17.71 -17.56
CA SER A 26 10.55 16.57 -17.73
C SER A 26 10.84 16.21 -19.19
N ALA A 27 9.92 16.50 -20.12
CA ALA A 27 10.04 16.20 -21.53
C ALA A 27 10.67 17.37 -22.30
N ARG A 28 11.96 17.66 -22.07
CA ARG A 28 12.70 18.66 -22.82
C ARG A 28 13.55 17.98 -23.90
N ALA A 29 13.59 18.59 -25.08
CA ALA A 29 14.49 18.13 -26.13
C ALA A 29 15.95 18.22 -25.69
N ASN A 30 16.74 17.18 -25.97
CA ASN A 30 18.17 17.11 -25.64
C ASN A 30 18.51 17.16 -24.14
N ASP A 31 17.61 16.67 -23.27
CA ASP A 31 17.90 16.56 -21.83
C ASP A 31 18.54 15.18 -21.54
N ASP A 32 19.88 15.14 -21.50
CA ASP A 32 20.70 13.94 -21.27
C ASP A 32 20.91 13.65 -19.77
N ARG A 33 20.33 14.44 -18.86
CA ARG A 33 20.41 14.16 -17.42
C ARG A 33 19.86 12.77 -17.10
N PRO A 34 20.43 12.05 -16.12
CA PRO A 34 19.88 10.77 -15.68
C PRO A 34 18.43 10.96 -15.19
N LYS A 35 17.58 9.97 -15.50
CA LYS A 35 16.13 10.06 -15.27
C LYS A 35 15.76 9.57 -13.88
N LYS A 36 14.75 10.21 -13.31
CA LYS A 36 14.08 9.80 -12.07
C LYS A 36 12.58 9.98 -12.21
N TYR A 37 11.82 9.05 -11.66
CA TYR A 37 10.36 9.10 -11.63
C TYR A 37 9.86 9.11 -10.20
N VAL A 38 9.30 10.24 -9.77
CA VAL A 38 8.57 10.38 -8.51
C VAL A 38 7.08 10.36 -8.82
N LEU A 39 6.31 9.61 -8.08
CA LEU A 39 4.86 9.50 -8.28
C LEU A 39 4.15 9.56 -6.94
N ASP A 40 3.22 10.50 -6.82
CA ASP A 40 2.25 10.56 -5.73
C ASP A 40 0.95 9.87 -6.16
N MET A 41 0.25 9.24 -5.22
CA MET A 41 -1.09 8.72 -5.49
C MET A 41 -2.01 9.88 -5.87
N PHE A 42 -2.66 9.77 -7.02
CA PHE A 42 -3.56 10.81 -7.52
C PHE A 42 -4.89 10.83 -6.76
N PRO A 43 -5.53 12.01 -6.61
CA PRO A 43 -6.73 12.16 -5.81
C PRO A 43 -8.00 11.78 -6.57
N TYR A 44 -9.07 11.53 -5.81
CA TYR A 44 -10.43 11.49 -6.32
C TYR A 44 -11.00 12.92 -6.42
N PRO A 45 -11.65 13.33 -7.53
CA PRO A 45 -12.23 14.66 -7.68
C PRO A 45 -13.61 14.75 -7.00
N SER A 46 -13.65 14.61 -5.68
CA SER A 46 -14.87 14.60 -4.87
C SER A 46 -15.08 15.86 -4.01
N GLY A 47 -14.35 16.93 -4.31
CA GLY A 47 -14.32 18.22 -3.62
C GLY A 47 -12.91 18.77 -3.57
N ASP A 48 -12.69 19.91 -2.88
CA ASP A 48 -11.36 20.49 -2.71
C ASP A 48 -10.43 19.56 -1.91
N LEU A 49 -9.13 19.81 -2.03
CA LEU A 49 -8.09 19.11 -1.27
C LEU A 49 -8.19 19.43 0.23
N HIS A 50 -7.77 18.47 1.04
CA HIS A 50 -7.67 18.61 2.50
C HIS A 50 -6.23 18.40 2.97
N MET A 51 -6.00 18.58 4.28
CA MET A 51 -4.65 18.55 4.85
C MET A 51 -3.91 17.23 4.62
N GLY A 52 -4.60 16.08 4.57
CA GLY A 52 -3.97 14.80 4.23
C GLY A 52 -3.40 14.73 2.80
N HIS A 53 -4.08 15.38 1.82
CA HIS A 53 -3.49 15.53 0.48
C HIS A 53 -2.26 16.44 0.51
N ALA A 54 -2.35 17.54 1.28
CA ALA A 54 -1.25 18.50 1.40
C ALA A 54 0.02 17.84 1.96
N GLU A 55 -0.11 16.97 2.95
CA GLU A 55 1.00 16.21 3.50
C GLU A 55 1.63 15.28 2.45
N ALA A 56 0.82 14.40 1.84
CA ALA A 56 1.31 13.44 0.86
C ALA A 56 2.08 14.13 -0.29
N TYR A 57 1.49 15.19 -0.86
CA TYR A 57 2.12 15.92 -1.96
C TYR A 57 3.34 16.73 -1.54
N ALA A 58 3.39 17.24 -0.30
CA ALA A 58 4.59 17.89 0.21
C ALA A 58 5.75 16.91 0.34
N LEU A 59 5.50 15.69 0.80
CA LEU A 59 6.53 14.65 0.98
C LEU A 59 7.12 14.18 -0.36
N GLY A 60 6.27 13.91 -1.35
CA GLY A 60 6.72 13.56 -2.71
C GLY A 60 7.49 14.71 -3.37
N ASP A 61 7.00 15.93 -3.18
CA ASP A 61 7.63 17.14 -3.73
C ASP A 61 9.02 17.40 -3.15
N VAL A 62 9.26 17.13 -1.86
CA VAL A 62 10.61 17.21 -1.25
C VAL A 62 11.58 16.31 -2.00
N ILE A 63 11.18 15.07 -2.29
CA ILE A 63 12.03 14.09 -2.98
C ILE A 63 12.29 14.53 -4.42
N ALA A 64 11.24 14.96 -5.14
CA ALA A 64 11.35 15.43 -6.51
C ALA A 64 12.30 16.63 -6.62
N ARG A 65 12.11 17.63 -5.76
CA ARG A 65 12.98 18.84 -5.73
C ARG A 65 14.41 18.51 -5.37
N TYR A 66 14.62 17.62 -4.40
CA TYR A 66 15.96 17.18 -4.03
C TYR A 66 16.68 16.51 -5.22
N TRP A 67 16.01 15.61 -5.93
CA TRP A 67 16.63 14.98 -7.10
C TRP A 67 16.88 15.95 -8.24
N ILE A 68 15.99 16.95 -8.45
CA ILE A 68 16.23 18.02 -9.41
C ILE A 68 17.51 18.80 -9.03
N GLN A 69 17.66 19.18 -7.75
CA GLN A 69 18.88 19.85 -7.25
C GLN A 69 20.12 18.98 -7.37
N LYS A 70 20.00 17.66 -7.27
CA LYS A 70 21.09 16.69 -7.49
C LYS A 70 21.43 16.49 -8.98
N GLY A 71 20.75 17.19 -9.89
CA GLY A 71 21.03 17.17 -11.32
C GLY A 71 20.30 16.08 -12.12
N PHE A 72 19.26 15.46 -11.55
CA PHE A 72 18.43 14.52 -12.30
C PHE A 72 17.38 15.24 -13.14
N ASN A 73 16.97 14.62 -14.24
CA ASN A 73 15.74 14.97 -14.92
C ASN A 73 14.60 14.17 -14.26
N VAL A 74 13.72 14.85 -13.53
CA VAL A 74 12.69 14.23 -12.73
C VAL A 74 11.33 14.35 -13.41
N MET A 75 10.68 13.20 -13.65
CA MET A 75 9.27 13.14 -14.02
C MET A 75 8.44 13.05 -12.73
N HIS A 76 7.64 14.08 -12.46
CA HIS A 76 6.72 14.15 -11.34
C HIS A 76 5.32 14.54 -11.86
N PRO A 77 4.56 13.58 -12.39
CA PRO A 77 3.26 13.83 -13.01
C PRO A 77 2.15 13.92 -11.97
N ILE A 78 1.00 14.45 -12.38
CA ILE A 78 -0.22 14.46 -11.59
C ILE A 78 -1.44 14.20 -12.47
N GLY A 79 -2.53 13.72 -11.88
CA GLY A 79 -3.79 13.48 -12.56
C GLY A 79 -4.90 13.21 -11.56
N TRP A 80 -6.00 12.61 -12.03
CA TRP A 80 -7.15 12.34 -11.18
C TRP A 80 -7.69 10.94 -11.45
N ASP A 81 -7.92 10.19 -10.35
CA ASP A 81 -8.73 8.98 -10.39
C ASP A 81 -10.20 9.43 -10.39
N ALA A 82 -10.72 9.65 -11.60
CA ALA A 82 -11.89 10.48 -11.82
C ALA A 82 -13.19 9.68 -11.96
N PHE A 83 -13.12 8.35 -12.01
CA PHE A 83 -14.26 7.46 -11.98
C PHE A 83 -14.63 7.01 -10.56
N GLY A 84 -15.70 6.26 -10.42
CA GLY A 84 -16.11 5.53 -9.24
C GLY A 84 -17.11 6.23 -8.33
N LEU A 85 -17.42 5.53 -7.25
CA LEU A 85 -18.48 5.86 -6.28
C LEU A 85 -18.35 7.25 -5.63
N PRO A 86 -17.16 7.76 -5.27
CA PRO A 86 -17.07 9.04 -4.58
C PRO A 86 -17.64 10.21 -5.41
N ALA A 87 -17.25 10.30 -6.67
CA ALA A 87 -17.71 11.34 -7.58
C ALA A 87 -19.20 11.16 -7.93
N GLU A 88 -19.61 9.94 -8.26
CA GLU A 88 -20.99 9.63 -8.62
C GLU A 88 -21.97 9.89 -7.47
N ASN A 89 -21.67 9.41 -6.27
CA ASN A 89 -22.52 9.64 -5.09
C ASN A 89 -22.60 11.13 -4.73
N ALA A 90 -21.51 11.87 -4.89
CA ALA A 90 -21.53 13.31 -4.66
C ALA A 90 -22.39 14.06 -5.69
N ALA A 91 -22.35 13.64 -6.95
CA ALA A 91 -23.20 14.19 -8.01
C ALA A 91 -24.69 13.86 -7.79
N ILE A 92 -25.02 12.60 -7.49
CA ILE A 92 -26.40 12.16 -7.22
C ILE A 92 -27.02 12.94 -6.04
N LYS A 93 -26.26 13.14 -4.95
CA LYS A 93 -26.75 13.93 -3.79
C LYS A 93 -27.06 15.37 -4.13
N ARG A 94 -26.52 15.92 -5.21
CA ARG A 94 -26.69 17.29 -5.67
C ARG A 94 -27.58 17.42 -6.90
N ASP A 95 -28.15 16.30 -7.36
CA ASP A 95 -28.91 16.23 -8.61
C ASP A 95 -28.11 16.78 -9.81
N ALA A 96 -26.81 16.48 -9.86
CA ALA A 96 -25.88 16.93 -10.86
C ALA A 96 -25.43 15.79 -11.78
N ASP A 97 -24.98 16.14 -13.00
CA ASP A 97 -24.34 15.19 -13.91
C ASP A 97 -22.95 14.78 -13.35
N PRO A 98 -22.66 13.48 -13.18
CA PRO A 98 -21.37 13.02 -12.66
C PRO A 98 -20.16 13.51 -13.45
N ARG A 99 -20.30 13.65 -14.77
CA ARG A 99 -19.22 14.16 -15.63
C ARG A 99 -18.94 15.63 -15.32
N ALA A 100 -19.97 16.47 -15.36
CA ALA A 100 -19.83 17.90 -15.09
C ALA A 100 -19.27 18.13 -13.68
N TRP A 101 -19.82 17.46 -12.69
CA TRP A 101 -19.36 17.51 -11.29
C TRP A 101 -17.87 17.11 -11.15
N THR A 102 -17.47 16.05 -11.85
CA THR A 102 -16.09 15.55 -11.81
C THR A 102 -15.11 16.58 -12.36
N TYR A 103 -15.36 17.13 -13.56
CA TYR A 103 -14.47 18.12 -14.17
C TYR A 103 -14.43 19.45 -13.40
N GLU A 104 -15.54 19.90 -12.82
CA GLU A 104 -15.56 21.08 -11.94
C GLU A 104 -14.63 20.88 -10.73
N ASN A 105 -14.67 19.72 -10.09
CA ASN A 105 -13.79 19.43 -8.96
C ASN A 105 -12.32 19.25 -9.37
N ILE A 106 -12.06 18.70 -10.56
CA ILE A 106 -10.70 18.64 -11.12
C ILE A 106 -10.12 20.05 -11.24
N GLU A 107 -10.85 21.00 -11.79
CA GLU A 107 -10.35 22.38 -11.92
C GLU A 107 -10.12 23.05 -10.54
N VAL A 108 -11.01 22.83 -9.57
CA VAL A 108 -10.80 23.31 -8.18
C VAL A 108 -9.51 22.72 -7.57
N GLN A 109 -9.34 21.41 -7.66
CA GLN A 109 -8.16 20.74 -7.11
C GLN A 109 -6.88 21.13 -7.84
N LYS A 110 -6.93 21.29 -9.17
CA LYS A 110 -5.82 21.74 -9.99
C LYS A 110 -5.36 23.16 -9.59
N ALA A 111 -6.30 24.07 -9.36
CA ALA A 111 -5.98 25.40 -8.86
C ALA A 111 -5.32 25.34 -7.47
N SER A 112 -5.83 24.52 -6.56
CA SER A 112 -5.23 24.28 -5.25
C SER A 112 -3.83 23.68 -5.33
N MET A 113 -3.60 22.70 -6.21
CA MET A 113 -2.28 22.08 -6.42
C MET A 113 -1.26 23.06 -7.02
N ARG A 114 -1.66 23.86 -8.01
CA ARG A 114 -0.80 24.90 -8.59
C ARG A 114 -0.40 25.92 -7.53
N ARG A 115 -1.36 26.40 -6.75
CA ARG A 115 -1.11 27.32 -5.64
C ARG A 115 -0.20 26.70 -4.58
N TYR A 116 -0.37 25.38 -4.28
CA TYR A 116 0.45 24.64 -3.32
C TYR A 116 1.89 24.44 -3.80
N ALA A 117 2.19 24.81 -5.05
CA ALA A 117 3.50 24.86 -5.66
C ALA A 117 4.26 23.54 -5.67
N CYS A 118 3.56 22.41 -5.87
CA CYS A 118 4.22 21.14 -6.13
C CYS A 118 4.98 21.18 -7.46
N SER A 119 6.10 20.48 -7.52
CA SER A 119 6.96 20.37 -8.72
C SER A 119 6.38 19.41 -9.77
N PHE A 120 5.06 19.47 -9.99
CA PHE A 120 4.40 18.64 -10.97
C PHE A 120 4.73 19.07 -12.40
N ASP A 121 4.95 18.08 -13.27
CA ASP A 121 5.03 18.26 -14.71
C ASP A 121 3.62 18.35 -15.31
N TRP A 122 3.12 19.57 -15.49
CA TRP A 122 1.75 19.83 -15.97
C TRP A 122 1.51 19.47 -17.44
N ASP A 123 2.55 19.06 -18.19
CA ASP A 123 2.40 18.47 -19.53
C ASP A 123 2.03 17.00 -19.46
N ARG A 124 2.15 16.39 -18.29
CA ARG A 124 1.87 14.96 -18.05
C ARG A 124 0.66 14.77 -17.15
N VAL A 125 -0.46 15.37 -17.55
CA VAL A 125 -1.74 15.28 -16.83
C VAL A 125 -2.63 14.20 -17.47
N LEU A 126 -3.36 13.45 -16.65
CA LEU A 126 -4.40 12.54 -17.11
C LEU A 126 -5.62 12.55 -16.17
N HIS A 127 -6.79 12.20 -16.73
CA HIS A 127 -8.01 11.95 -15.98
C HIS A 127 -8.50 10.55 -16.38
N THR A 128 -8.73 9.68 -15.41
CA THR A 128 -9.13 8.30 -15.74
C THR A 128 -10.50 8.20 -16.40
N CYS A 129 -11.35 9.24 -16.28
CA CYS A 129 -12.66 9.31 -16.92
C CYS A 129 -12.64 9.82 -18.37
N ASP A 130 -11.46 10.23 -18.89
CA ASP A 130 -11.35 10.63 -20.29
C ASP A 130 -11.46 9.42 -21.23
N PRO A 131 -12.23 9.52 -22.33
CA PRO A 131 -12.34 8.43 -23.31
C PRO A 131 -10.99 7.93 -23.83
N GLU A 132 -10.03 8.83 -23.97
CA GLU A 132 -8.66 8.56 -24.39
C GLU A 132 -7.86 7.75 -23.36
N TYR A 133 -8.27 7.80 -22.09
CA TYR A 133 -7.69 6.98 -21.02
C TYR A 133 -8.43 5.65 -20.90
N TYR A 134 -9.75 5.64 -20.66
CA TYR A 134 -10.45 4.40 -20.37
C TYR A 134 -10.62 3.47 -21.60
N LYS A 135 -10.39 3.96 -22.81
CA LYS A 135 -10.18 3.13 -24.00
C LYS A 135 -9.14 2.03 -23.71
N TRP A 136 -8.09 2.37 -22.97
CA TRP A 136 -7.00 1.46 -22.68
C TRP A 136 -7.32 0.51 -21.53
N ASN A 137 -8.15 0.91 -20.57
CA ASN A 137 -8.73 -0.04 -19.61
C ASN A 137 -9.53 -1.13 -20.33
N GLN A 138 -10.34 -0.74 -21.30
CA GLN A 138 -11.12 -1.66 -22.10
C GLN A 138 -10.22 -2.58 -22.93
N TRP A 139 -9.20 -2.03 -23.55
CA TRP A 139 -8.20 -2.80 -24.29
C TRP A 139 -7.47 -3.81 -23.39
N LEU A 140 -7.02 -3.40 -22.23
CA LEU A 140 -6.38 -4.29 -21.23
C LEU A 140 -7.33 -5.39 -20.78
N PHE A 141 -8.60 -5.07 -20.53
CA PHE A 141 -9.62 -6.07 -20.22
C PHE A 141 -9.75 -7.09 -21.35
N LEU A 142 -9.84 -6.64 -22.61
CA LEU A 142 -9.92 -7.55 -23.77
C LEU A 142 -8.70 -8.45 -23.88
N LYS A 143 -7.49 -7.93 -23.65
CA LYS A 143 -6.26 -8.74 -23.64
C LYS A 143 -6.25 -9.77 -22.51
N MET A 144 -6.74 -9.41 -21.33
CA MET A 144 -6.91 -10.35 -20.21
C MET A 144 -8.00 -11.39 -20.51
N PHE A 145 -9.10 -11.00 -21.14
CA PHE A 145 -10.16 -11.91 -21.56
C PHE A 145 -9.66 -12.93 -22.58
N GLU A 146 -8.93 -12.50 -23.58
CA GLU A 146 -8.30 -13.34 -24.61
C GLU A 146 -7.34 -14.39 -23.98
N LYS A 147 -6.64 -14.02 -22.90
CA LYS A 147 -5.75 -14.93 -22.15
C LYS A 147 -6.50 -15.79 -21.08
N GLY A 148 -7.81 -15.64 -20.96
CA GLY A 148 -8.59 -16.33 -19.93
C GLY A 148 -8.35 -15.82 -18.48
N LEU A 149 -7.71 -14.67 -18.33
CA LEU A 149 -7.51 -13.99 -17.06
C LEU A 149 -8.72 -13.15 -16.62
N ALA A 150 -9.54 -12.69 -17.56
CA ALA A 150 -10.85 -12.11 -17.29
C ALA A 150 -11.93 -13.14 -17.59
N TYR A 151 -12.84 -13.39 -16.66
CA TYR A 151 -13.90 -14.38 -16.80
C TYR A 151 -15.14 -13.98 -16.02
N ARG A 152 -16.25 -14.64 -16.32
CA ARG A 152 -17.55 -14.38 -15.68
C ARG A 152 -18.10 -15.63 -15.03
N LYS A 153 -18.64 -15.50 -13.82
CA LYS A 153 -19.27 -16.60 -13.09
C LYS A 153 -20.40 -16.15 -12.18
N ASP A 154 -21.33 -17.06 -11.90
CA ASP A 154 -22.29 -16.93 -10.80
C ASP A 154 -21.61 -17.16 -9.46
N SER A 155 -21.74 -16.23 -8.54
CA SER A 155 -21.18 -16.37 -7.20
C SER A 155 -21.95 -15.55 -6.17
N ALA A 156 -21.86 -15.95 -4.90
CA ALA A 156 -22.26 -15.13 -3.78
C ALA A 156 -21.23 -14.00 -3.62
N VAL A 157 -21.64 -12.76 -3.87
CA VAL A 157 -20.79 -11.57 -3.82
C VAL A 157 -21.15 -10.71 -2.62
N ASN A 158 -20.18 -9.93 -2.14
CA ASN A 158 -20.44 -8.91 -1.13
C ASN A 158 -21.28 -7.79 -1.74
N TRP A 159 -22.38 -7.47 -1.10
CA TRP A 159 -23.33 -6.46 -1.54
C TRP A 159 -23.47 -5.38 -0.48
N CYS A 160 -23.25 -4.14 -0.85
CA CYS A 160 -23.54 -3.00 0.00
C CYS A 160 -25.00 -2.54 -0.25
N PRO A 161 -25.91 -2.61 0.75
CA PRO A 161 -27.28 -2.22 0.57
C PRO A 161 -27.48 -0.72 0.38
N ASP A 162 -26.61 0.13 0.93
CA ASP A 162 -26.70 1.59 0.79
C ASP A 162 -26.09 2.08 -0.52
N CYS A 163 -24.90 1.58 -0.87
CA CYS A 163 -24.29 1.89 -2.15
C CYS A 163 -24.97 1.20 -3.33
N GLN A 164 -25.79 0.19 -3.08
CA GLN A 164 -26.51 -0.62 -4.08
C GLN A 164 -25.59 -1.17 -5.18
N THR A 165 -24.44 -1.67 -4.76
CA THR A 165 -23.41 -2.24 -5.66
C THR A 165 -22.68 -3.39 -4.99
N VAL A 166 -22.01 -4.21 -5.81
CA VAL A 166 -21.07 -5.23 -5.31
C VAL A 166 -19.77 -4.61 -4.87
N LEU A 167 -19.12 -5.29 -3.92
CA LEU A 167 -17.81 -4.93 -3.38
C LEU A 167 -16.83 -6.08 -3.60
N ALA A 168 -15.59 -5.75 -3.94
CA ALA A 168 -14.49 -6.70 -3.83
C ALA A 168 -14.27 -7.09 -2.36
N ASN A 169 -13.61 -8.23 -2.10
CA ASN A 169 -13.38 -8.66 -0.71
C ASN A 169 -12.55 -7.64 0.08
N GLU A 170 -11.62 -7.00 -0.60
CA GLU A 170 -10.72 -5.97 -0.08
C GLU A 170 -11.46 -4.69 0.35
N GLN A 171 -12.67 -4.48 -0.16
CA GLN A 171 -13.53 -3.33 0.14
C GLN A 171 -14.50 -3.59 1.30
N VAL A 172 -14.35 -4.73 1.97
CA VAL A 172 -15.14 -5.09 3.16
C VAL A 172 -14.23 -5.13 4.37
N VAL A 173 -14.42 -4.19 5.29
CA VAL A 173 -13.62 -4.06 6.52
C VAL A 173 -14.50 -4.42 7.72
N ALA A 174 -14.14 -5.45 8.47
CA ALA A 174 -14.92 -5.92 9.63
C ALA A 174 -16.42 -6.14 9.33
N GLY A 175 -16.74 -6.65 8.12
CA GLY A 175 -18.12 -6.87 7.68
C GLY A 175 -18.88 -5.64 7.21
N LEU A 176 -18.22 -4.48 7.19
CA LEU A 176 -18.80 -3.20 6.77
C LEU A 176 -18.24 -2.76 5.42
N CYS A 177 -19.00 -1.96 4.69
CA CYS A 177 -18.54 -1.30 3.48
C CYS A 177 -17.50 -0.23 3.80
N GLU A 178 -16.32 -0.28 3.18
CA GLU A 178 -15.22 0.68 3.39
C GLU A 178 -15.59 2.16 3.17
N ARG A 179 -16.72 2.41 2.45
CA ARG A 179 -17.13 3.76 2.04
C ARG A 179 -18.29 4.36 2.82
N CYS A 180 -19.24 3.55 3.27
CA CYS A 180 -20.46 4.04 3.91
C CYS A 180 -20.73 3.39 5.27
N ASP A 181 -19.86 2.51 5.74
CA ASP A 181 -19.94 1.79 7.01
C ASP A 181 -21.22 0.92 7.17
N SER A 182 -21.97 0.70 6.08
CA SER A 182 -23.17 -0.16 6.12
C SER A 182 -22.77 -1.62 6.18
N ALA A 183 -23.57 -2.42 6.92
CA ALA A 183 -23.37 -3.86 6.99
C ALA A 183 -23.50 -4.50 5.59
N VAL A 184 -22.47 -5.26 5.20
CA VAL A 184 -22.41 -5.92 3.90
C VAL A 184 -23.19 -7.22 3.97
N THR A 185 -23.99 -7.48 2.92
CA THR A 185 -24.78 -8.70 2.76
C THR A 185 -24.25 -9.56 1.62
N LYS A 186 -24.72 -10.80 1.49
CA LYS A 186 -24.40 -11.65 0.34
C LYS A 186 -25.53 -11.63 -0.68
N LYS A 187 -25.18 -11.50 -1.96
CA LYS A 187 -26.12 -11.57 -3.09
C LYS A 187 -25.55 -12.48 -4.17
N LYS A 188 -26.39 -13.38 -4.71
CA LYS A 188 -25.94 -14.24 -5.82
C LYS A 188 -26.11 -13.49 -7.13
N LEU A 189 -25.00 -13.21 -7.82
CA LEU A 189 -24.94 -12.47 -9.07
C LEU A 189 -23.92 -13.10 -10.02
N ASN A 190 -24.14 -12.93 -11.33
CA ASN A 190 -23.18 -13.29 -12.37
C ASN A 190 -22.27 -12.12 -12.66
N GLN A 191 -20.98 -12.21 -12.30
CA GLN A 191 -20.06 -11.08 -12.26
C GLN A 191 -18.72 -11.38 -12.94
N TRP A 192 -18.03 -10.31 -13.35
CA TRP A 192 -16.69 -10.39 -13.94
C TRP A 192 -15.60 -10.40 -12.86
N TYR A 193 -14.57 -11.19 -13.12
CA TYR A 193 -13.39 -11.36 -12.26
C TYR A 193 -12.12 -11.30 -13.07
N PHE A 194 -11.05 -10.77 -12.44
CA PHE A 194 -9.69 -11.03 -12.87
C PHE A 194 -9.05 -12.13 -12.02
N LYS A 195 -8.35 -13.07 -12.68
CA LYS A 195 -7.67 -14.20 -12.02
C LYS A 195 -6.36 -13.79 -11.37
N ILE A 196 -6.43 -12.93 -10.35
CA ILE A 196 -5.26 -12.54 -9.57
C ILE A 196 -4.65 -13.74 -8.82
N THR A 197 -5.45 -14.77 -8.53
CA THR A 197 -4.98 -15.98 -7.85
C THR A 197 -3.97 -16.77 -8.67
N ASP A 198 -4.00 -16.71 -10.00
CA ASP A 198 -3.00 -17.32 -10.87
C ASP A 198 -1.60 -16.72 -10.69
N TYR A 199 -1.53 -15.53 -10.10
CA TYR A 199 -0.30 -14.79 -9.79
C TYR A 199 0.09 -14.81 -8.32
N ALA A 200 -0.64 -15.53 -7.46
CA ALA A 200 -0.46 -15.50 -6.01
C ALA A 200 0.97 -15.89 -5.57
N ASP A 201 1.55 -16.93 -6.17
CA ASP A 201 2.95 -17.33 -5.88
C ASP A 201 3.93 -16.23 -6.28
N ARG A 202 3.82 -15.69 -7.50
CA ARG A 202 4.70 -14.62 -7.98
C ARG A 202 4.56 -13.33 -7.16
N LEU A 203 3.34 -12.99 -6.74
CA LEU A 203 3.09 -11.84 -5.88
C LEU A 203 3.77 -11.98 -4.51
N LEU A 204 3.91 -13.21 -4.00
CA LEU A 204 4.63 -13.50 -2.76
C LEU A 204 6.15 -13.59 -2.97
N ASP A 205 6.58 -14.39 -3.93
CA ASP A 205 7.99 -14.71 -4.11
C ASP A 205 8.79 -13.47 -4.58
N ASP A 206 8.21 -12.63 -5.44
CA ASP A 206 8.84 -11.39 -5.91
C ASP A 206 8.88 -10.28 -4.84
N MET A 207 8.22 -10.46 -3.67
CA MET A 207 8.35 -9.50 -2.54
C MET A 207 9.81 -9.35 -2.09
N GLN A 208 10.64 -10.35 -2.31
CA GLN A 208 12.07 -10.28 -2.01
C GLN A 208 12.75 -9.07 -2.68
N GLN A 209 12.28 -8.66 -3.86
CA GLN A 209 12.81 -7.49 -4.58
C GLN A 209 12.44 -6.16 -3.90
N LEU A 210 11.40 -6.17 -3.06
CA LEU A 210 10.82 -5.01 -2.37
C LEU A 210 11.33 -4.86 -0.93
N GLU A 211 11.93 -5.91 -0.36
CA GLU A 211 12.48 -5.90 1.00
C GLU A 211 13.54 -4.80 1.16
N GLY A 212 13.44 -4.06 2.27
CA GLY A 212 14.29 -2.90 2.55
C GLY A 212 14.00 -1.64 1.71
N LYS A 213 13.05 -1.70 0.75
CA LYS A 213 12.65 -0.59 -0.12
C LYS A 213 11.19 -0.18 0.07
N TRP A 214 10.37 -1.10 0.50
CA TRP A 214 8.98 -0.90 0.88
C TRP A 214 8.83 -1.05 2.40
N PRO A 215 7.89 -0.34 3.04
CA PRO A 215 7.59 -0.52 4.46
C PRO A 215 7.22 -1.97 4.77
N GLU A 216 7.85 -2.56 5.79
CA GLU A 216 7.60 -3.96 6.19
C GLU A 216 6.13 -4.20 6.53
N LYS A 217 5.44 -3.21 7.08
CA LYS A 217 4.00 -3.26 7.36
C LYS A 217 3.19 -3.57 6.09
N VAL A 218 3.52 -2.94 4.95
CA VAL A 218 2.82 -3.18 3.67
C VAL A 218 3.09 -4.60 3.17
N LEU A 219 4.36 -5.04 3.20
CA LEU A 219 4.73 -6.39 2.78
C LEU A 219 4.04 -7.45 3.64
N LEU A 220 3.98 -7.23 4.96
CA LEU A 220 3.28 -8.11 5.88
C LEU A 220 1.77 -8.16 5.62
N MET A 221 1.14 -7.00 5.37
CA MET A 221 -0.28 -6.94 5.01
C MET A 221 -0.58 -7.74 3.74
N GLN A 222 0.22 -7.56 2.68
CA GLN A 222 0.07 -8.31 1.43
C GLN A 222 0.32 -9.80 1.63
N ARG A 223 1.39 -10.17 2.35
CA ARG A 223 1.72 -11.57 2.66
C ARG A 223 0.57 -12.26 3.40
N ASN A 224 0.00 -11.59 4.40
CA ASN A 224 -1.14 -12.11 5.16
C ASN A 224 -2.42 -12.15 4.32
N TRP A 225 -2.64 -11.20 3.42
CA TRP A 225 -3.81 -11.14 2.54
C TRP A 225 -3.79 -12.26 1.51
N ILE A 226 -2.65 -12.46 0.85
CA ILE A 226 -2.46 -13.58 -0.10
C ILE A 226 -2.55 -14.91 0.64
N GLY A 227 -1.95 -15.01 1.82
CA GLY A 227 -2.14 -16.10 2.76
C GLY A 227 -1.89 -17.47 2.16
N ARG A 228 -0.71 -17.67 1.52
CA ARG A 228 -0.28 -18.97 0.99
C ARG A 228 -0.12 -19.97 2.13
N SER A 229 -0.79 -21.09 2.04
CA SER A 229 -0.63 -22.24 2.90
C SER A 229 -0.24 -23.46 2.07
N THR A 230 0.70 -24.24 2.58
CA THR A 230 1.11 -25.51 1.99
C THR A 230 0.53 -26.67 2.80
N GLY A 231 0.07 -27.68 2.14
CA GLY A 231 -0.54 -28.84 2.79
C GLY A 231 -0.87 -29.95 1.79
N ALA A 232 -1.94 -30.68 2.06
CA ALA A 232 -2.42 -31.73 1.17
C ALA A 232 -3.92 -31.57 0.88
N GLN A 233 -4.28 -31.88 -0.34
CA GLN A 233 -5.62 -32.25 -0.73
C GLN A 233 -5.78 -33.73 -0.50
N VAL A 234 -6.84 -34.16 0.19
CA VAL A 234 -7.09 -35.56 0.54
C VAL A 234 -8.53 -35.90 0.18
N ASP A 235 -8.70 -37.03 -0.52
CA ASP A 235 -10.00 -37.53 -0.96
C ASP A 235 -10.45 -38.62 -0.01
N PHE A 236 -11.61 -38.47 0.59
CA PHE A 236 -12.30 -39.45 1.43
C PHE A 236 -13.46 -40.07 0.63
N ALA A 237 -13.46 -41.36 0.43
CA ALA A 237 -14.61 -42.04 -0.16
C ALA A 237 -15.80 -41.96 0.79
N VAL A 238 -17.01 -41.82 0.26
CA VAL A 238 -18.24 -41.88 1.06
C VAL A 238 -18.75 -43.32 1.04
N ASP A 239 -19.00 -43.90 2.23
CA ASP A 239 -19.48 -45.29 2.34
C ASP A 239 -20.83 -45.42 1.62
N LYS A 240 -20.93 -46.41 0.72
CA LYS A 240 -22.15 -46.73 -0.05
C LYS A 240 -22.58 -45.70 -1.09
N PHE A 241 -21.74 -44.71 -1.35
CA PHE A 241 -21.98 -43.73 -2.42
C PHE A 241 -20.79 -43.72 -3.40
N ASP A 242 -21.06 -43.58 -4.68
CA ASP A 242 -20.03 -43.35 -5.69
C ASP A 242 -19.63 -41.88 -5.73
N GLN A 243 -19.21 -41.37 -4.57
CA GLN A 243 -18.81 -39.96 -4.38
C GLN A 243 -17.64 -39.90 -3.41
N LYS A 244 -16.80 -38.89 -3.57
CA LYS A 244 -15.72 -38.57 -2.65
C LYS A 244 -15.88 -37.18 -2.08
N ILE A 245 -15.41 -36.98 -0.85
CA ILE A 245 -15.28 -35.67 -0.21
C ILE A 245 -13.80 -35.32 -0.24
N THR A 246 -13.49 -34.25 -0.93
CA THR A 246 -12.13 -33.71 -0.98
C THR A 246 -11.95 -32.67 0.12
N VAL A 247 -10.94 -32.83 0.98
CA VAL A 247 -10.56 -31.82 1.99
C VAL A 247 -9.18 -31.29 1.72
N TYR A 248 -8.94 -30.06 2.14
CA TYR A 248 -7.61 -29.47 2.21
C TYR A 248 -7.18 -29.34 3.68
N THR A 249 -5.96 -29.78 3.99
CA THR A 249 -5.38 -29.63 5.32
C THR A 249 -3.93 -29.18 5.26
N THR A 250 -3.54 -28.27 6.15
CA THR A 250 -2.14 -27.87 6.38
C THR A 250 -1.41 -28.88 7.29
N ARG A 251 -2.18 -29.79 7.93
CA ARG A 251 -1.69 -30.78 8.90
C ARG A 251 -2.05 -32.21 8.47
N PRO A 252 -1.57 -32.65 7.29
CA PRO A 252 -1.84 -34.05 6.89
C PRO A 252 -1.21 -35.09 7.81
N ASP A 253 -0.21 -34.71 8.62
CA ASP A 253 0.37 -35.54 9.69
C ASP A 253 -0.65 -35.95 10.77
N THR A 254 -1.78 -35.23 10.89
CA THR A 254 -2.84 -35.52 11.87
C THR A 254 -3.99 -36.35 11.32
N LEU A 255 -3.92 -36.86 10.09
CA LEU A 255 -4.98 -37.62 9.41
C LEU A 255 -5.47 -38.83 10.23
N TYR A 256 -4.58 -39.51 10.95
CA TYR A 256 -4.95 -40.63 11.83
C TYR A 256 -5.78 -40.21 13.05
N GLY A 257 -5.76 -38.90 13.41
CA GLY A 257 -6.57 -38.31 14.46
C GLY A 257 -7.93 -37.81 13.99
N ALA A 258 -8.24 -37.88 12.71
CA ALA A 258 -9.53 -37.51 12.19
C ALA A 258 -10.61 -38.50 12.64
N THR A 259 -11.54 -38.04 13.47
CA THR A 259 -12.59 -38.85 14.08
C THR A 259 -13.98 -38.58 13.54
N PHE A 260 -14.14 -37.47 12.79
CA PHE A 260 -15.36 -37.14 12.06
C PHE A 260 -15.04 -36.21 10.88
N MET A 261 -16.01 -36.06 10.00
CA MET A 261 -15.97 -35.16 8.84
C MET A 261 -17.04 -34.08 9.01
N VAL A 262 -16.74 -32.84 8.64
CA VAL A 262 -17.75 -31.78 8.64
C VAL A 262 -17.83 -31.17 7.24
N VAL A 263 -19.05 -31.05 6.74
CA VAL A 263 -19.37 -30.35 5.51
C VAL A 263 -20.15 -29.07 5.83
N ALA A 264 -19.96 -28.02 5.04
CA ALA A 264 -20.73 -26.79 5.19
C ALA A 264 -22.22 -27.09 4.98
N ALA A 265 -23.07 -26.68 5.91
CA ALA A 265 -24.50 -26.95 5.87
C ALA A 265 -25.20 -26.35 4.64
N ASP A 266 -24.69 -25.22 4.13
CA ASP A 266 -25.20 -24.51 2.96
C ASP A 266 -24.53 -24.94 1.63
N SER A 267 -23.74 -26.04 1.65
CA SER A 267 -23.10 -26.58 0.44
C SER A 267 -24.04 -27.52 -0.35
N GLU A 268 -23.83 -27.57 -1.67
CA GLU A 268 -24.49 -28.57 -2.53
C GLU A 268 -24.14 -30.00 -2.12
N LEU A 269 -22.95 -30.21 -1.58
CA LEU A 269 -22.49 -31.49 -1.10
C LEU A 269 -23.35 -31.99 0.07
N ALA A 270 -23.62 -31.14 1.08
CA ALA A 270 -24.48 -31.49 2.19
C ALA A 270 -25.91 -31.87 1.71
N ALA A 271 -26.44 -31.06 0.79
CA ALA A 271 -27.76 -31.33 0.21
C ALA A 271 -27.84 -32.68 -0.55
N LYS A 272 -26.77 -33.05 -1.28
CA LYS A 272 -26.66 -34.34 -1.98
C LYS A 272 -26.53 -35.51 -1.02
N LEU A 273 -25.74 -35.35 0.05
CA LEU A 273 -25.51 -36.43 1.02
C LEU A 273 -26.73 -36.75 1.87
N VAL A 274 -27.60 -35.75 2.12
CA VAL A 274 -28.80 -35.94 2.96
C VAL A 274 -30.03 -36.34 2.15
N ALA A 275 -30.02 -36.18 0.84
CA ALA A 275 -31.13 -36.49 -0.01
C ALA A 275 -31.61 -37.94 0.13
N GLY A 276 -32.88 -38.14 0.44
CA GLY A 276 -33.47 -39.46 0.63
C GLY A 276 -33.14 -40.15 1.97
N THR A 277 -32.38 -39.48 2.88
CA THR A 277 -32.15 -39.97 4.23
C THR A 277 -33.32 -39.65 5.18
N LYS A 278 -33.37 -40.29 6.34
CA LYS A 278 -34.41 -39.99 7.35
C LYS A 278 -34.29 -38.60 7.95
N VAL A 279 -33.06 -38.03 7.93
CA VAL A 279 -32.75 -36.73 8.52
C VAL A 279 -32.92 -35.56 7.54
N GLU A 280 -33.33 -35.80 6.30
CA GLU A 280 -33.50 -34.72 5.29
C GLU A 280 -34.41 -33.58 5.77
N GLY A 281 -35.50 -33.94 6.47
CA GLY A 281 -36.45 -32.94 7.01
C GLY A 281 -35.86 -32.08 8.14
N GLU A 282 -35.04 -32.69 9.01
CA GLU A 282 -34.35 -32.00 10.10
C GLU A 282 -33.21 -31.11 9.53
N PHE A 283 -32.50 -31.62 8.54
CA PHE A 283 -31.46 -30.88 7.86
C PHE A 283 -32.00 -29.63 7.21
N LYS A 284 -33.16 -29.66 6.54
CA LYS A 284 -33.79 -28.46 5.95
C LYS A 284 -34.10 -27.39 7.00
N LYS A 285 -34.58 -27.78 8.17
CA LYS A 285 -34.82 -26.84 9.29
C LYS A 285 -33.50 -26.26 9.81
N TYR A 286 -32.47 -27.09 9.94
CA TYR A 286 -31.15 -26.63 10.37
C TYR A 286 -30.54 -25.64 9.36
N LEU A 287 -30.63 -25.94 8.06
CA LEU A 287 -30.16 -25.07 6.99
C LEU A 287 -30.79 -23.67 7.03
N GLU A 288 -32.10 -23.57 7.31
CA GLU A 288 -32.76 -22.26 7.45
C GLU A 288 -32.18 -21.47 8.64
N SER A 289 -31.85 -22.10 9.75
CA SER A 289 -31.20 -21.44 10.88
C SER A 289 -29.78 -20.97 10.56
N VAL A 290 -29.04 -21.73 9.76
CA VAL A 290 -27.67 -21.36 9.31
C VAL A 290 -27.69 -20.17 8.36
N LYS A 291 -28.64 -20.13 7.43
CA LYS A 291 -28.78 -19.03 6.46
C LYS A 291 -29.09 -17.68 7.10
N SER A 292 -29.66 -17.67 8.31
CA SER A 292 -29.97 -16.43 9.05
C SER A 292 -28.76 -15.80 9.76
N ALA A 293 -27.64 -16.53 9.89
CA ALA A 293 -26.44 -16.10 10.59
C ALA A 293 -25.40 -15.54 9.60
N SER A 294 -24.70 -14.45 9.97
CA SER A 294 -23.58 -13.92 9.18
C SER A 294 -22.35 -14.86 9.22
N ASP A 295 -21.47 -14.78 8.21
CA ASP A 295 -20.21 -15.55 8.20
C ASP A 295 -19.33 -15.22 9.43
N ILE A 296 -19.39 -13.98 9.93
CA ILE A 296 -18.67 -13.54 11.13
C ILE A 296 -19.23 -14.24 12.37
N ASP A 297 -20.53 -14.28 12.53
CA ASP A 297 -21.18 -14.95 13.65
C ASP A 297 -20.93 -16.47 13.60
N ARG A 298 -20.89 -17.07 12.41
CA ARG A 298 -20.61 -18.50 12.21
C ARG A 298 -19.19 -18.88 12.64
N LEU A 299 -18.21 -18.00 12.41
CA LEU A 299 -16.79 -18.22 12.74
C LEU A 299 -16.42 -17.80 14.17
N ALA A 300 -17.32 -17.18 14.93
CA ALA A 300 -17.06 -16.75 16.31
C ALA A 300 -16.67 -17.95 17.19
N THR A 301 -15.59 -17.76 17.96
CA THR A 301 -15.02 -18.86 18.77
C THR A 301 -15.83 -19.17 20.02
N ASP A 302 -16.57 -18.21 20.55
CA ASP A 302 -17.40 -18.29 21.76
C ASP A 302 -18.81 -18.85 21.51
N ARG A 303 -19.18 -19.07 20.25
CA ARG A 303 -20.49 -19.63 19.89
C ARG A 303 -20.58 -21.12 20.17
N VAL A 304 -21.70 -21.55 20.76
CA VAL A 304 -22.02 -22.98 20.95
C VAL A 304 -22.04 -23.67 19.58
N LYS A 305 -21.26 -24.74 19.45
CA LYS A 305 -21.17 -25.52 18.21
C LYS A 305 -22.44 -26.33 17.98
N THR A 306 -23.00 -26.22 16.79
CA THR A 306 -24.22 -26.93 16.36
C THR A 306 -23.95 -27.69 15.06
N GLY A 307 -24.73 -28.75 14.85
CA GLY A 307 -24.61 -29.56 13.63
C GLY A 307 -25.62 -30.69 13.58
N ILE A 308 -25.77 -31.26 12.41
CA ILE A 308 -26.64 -32.44 12.18
C ILE A 308 -25.83 -33.57 11.56
N PHE A 309 -25.99 -34.79 12.11
CA PHE A 309 -25.43 -36.01 11.53
C PHE A 309 -26.18 -36.41 10.26
N LEU A 310 -25.50 -36.59 9.15
CA LEU A 310 -26.14 -36.86 7.85
C LEU A 310 -26.47 -38.34 7.61
N GLU A 311 -26.32 -39.19 8.62
CA GLU A 311 -26.45 -40.65 8.51
C GLU A 311 -25.50 -41.28 7.44
N GLN A 312 -24.41 -40.58 7.12
CA GLN A 312 -23.38 -41.00 6.17
C GLN A 312 -22.02 -41.06 6.84
N TYR A 313 -21.14 -41.84 6.27
CA TYR A 313 -19.76 -42.03 6.76
C TYR A 313 -18.75 -41.77 5.64
N ALA A 314 -17.65 -41.13 5.98
CA ALA A 314 -16.47 -41.03 5.14
C ALA A 314 -15.44 -42.10 5.54
N ILE A 315 -14.70 -42.62 4.56
CA ILE A 315 -13.64 -43.58 4.79
C ILE A 315 -12.31 -42.85 4.83
N ASN A 316 -11.63 -42.90 5.97
CA ASN A 316 -10.33 -42.28 6.13
C ASN A 316 -9.27 -43.05 5.31
N PRO A 317 -8.59 -42.44 4.33
CA PRO A 317 -7.72 -43.14 3.38
C PRO A 317 -6.43 -43.68 3.99
N VAL A 318 -6.05 -43.28 5.22
CA VAL A 318 -4.80 -43.76 5.86
C VAL A 318 -4.99 -45.01 6.69
N ASN A 319 -6.17 -45.23 7.32
CA ASN A 319 -6.46 -46.34 8.21
C ASN A 319 -7.74 -47.12 7.86
N ASN A 320 -8.49 -46.73 6.84
CA ASN A 320 -9.76 -47.26 6.39
C ASN A 320 -10.90 -47.20 7.45
N GLU A 321 -10.78 -46.35 8.47
CA GLU A 321 -11.86 -46.18 9.44
C GLU A 321 -13.04 -45.42 8.83
N LYS A 322 -14.25 -45.79 9.24
CA LYS A 322 -15.47 -45.05 8.92
C LYS A 322 -15.68 -43.94 9.94
N ILE A 323 -15.65 -42.71 9.50
CA ILE A 323 -15.88 -41.52 10.34
C ILE A 323 -17.22 -40.89 9.96
N PRO A 324 -18.04 -40.48 10.92
CA PRO A 324 -19.37 -39.91 10.65
C PRO A 324 -19.25 -38.53 9.95
N ILE A 325 -20.18 -38.27 9.02
CA ILE A 325 -20.27 -36.98 8.29
C ILE A 325 -21.37 -36.13 8.94
N TRP A 326 -20.95 -34.94 9.36
CA TRP A 326 -21.84 -33.95 9.95
C TRP A 326 -21.98 -32.73 9.03
N ALA A 327 -23.13 -32.09 8.99
CA ALA A 327 -23.28 -30.73 8.44
C ALA A 327 -23.26 -29.74 9.59
N SER A 328 -22.48 -28.66 9.46
CA SER A 328 -22.39 -27.64 10.50
C SER A 328 -22.17 -26.25 9.91
N ASP A 329 -22.47 -25.25 10.74
CA ASP A 329 -22.36 -23.84 10.41
C ASP A 329 -20.92 -23.28 10.59
N TYR A 330 -20.03 -23.94 11.34
CA TYR A 330 -18.66 -23.46 11.51
C TYR A 330 -17.72 -23.76 10.34
N VAL A 331 -18.19 -24.48 9.31
CA VAL A 331 -17.52 -24.67 8.02
C VAL A 331 -18.25 -23.86 6.96
N LEU A 332 -17.52 -23.07 6.19
CA LEU A 332 -18.08 -22.23 5.13
C LEU A 332 -18.00 -22.92 3.77
N ALA A 333 -19.07 -22.86 2.98
CA ALA A 333 -19.12 -23.48 1.65
C ALA A 333 -18.12 -22.86 0.66
N ASP A 334 -17.84 -21.58 0.82
CA ASP A 334 -16.95 -20.78 -0.06
C ASP A 334 -15.47 -20.84 0.38
N TYR A 335 -15.14 -21.55 1.47
CA TYR A 335 -13.77 -21.66 1.97
C TYR A 335 -13.20 -23.06 1.73
N GLY A 336 -12.09 -23.12 1.01
CA GLY A 336 -11.46 -24.40 0.65
C GLY A 336 -12.36 -25.26 -0.23
N THR A 337 -12.65 -26.48 0.25
CA THR A 337 -13.53 -27.42 -0.44
C THR A 337 -14.94 -27.47 0.14
N GLY A 338 -15.26 -26.61 1.11
CA GLY A 338 -16.52 -26.65 1.87
C GLY A 338 -16.65 -27.87 2.79
N ALA A 339 -15.55 -28.58 3.03
CA ALA A 339 -15.47 -29.73 3.91
C ALA A 339 -14.14 -29.76 4.67
N ILE A 340 -14.15 -30.26 5.90
CA ILE A 340 -12.95 -30.48 6.71
C ILE A 340 -12.93 -31.88 7.30
N MET A 341 -11.76 -32.46 7.42
CA MET A 341 -11.51 -33.53 8.36
C MET A 341 -11.34 -32.93 9.75
N ALA A 342 -12.08 -33.39 10.70
CA ALA A 342 -12.02 -32.85 12.07
C ALA A 342 -11.07 -33.67 12.95
N VAL A 343 -10.12 -32.94 13.57
CA VAL A 343 -9.09 -33.52 14.43
C VAL A 343 -9.18 -32.90 15.83
N PRO A 344 -10.12 -33.32 16.64
CA PRO A 344 -10.51 -32.69 17.91
C PRO A 344 -9.38 -32.61 18.94
N ALA A 345 -8.39 -33.51 18.90
CA ALA A 345 -7.24 -33.39 19.80
C ALA A 345 -6.32 -32.18 19.49
N HIS A 346 -6.33 -31.68 18.23
CA HIS A 346 -5.35 -30.71 17.76
C HIS A 346 -5.95 -29.43 17.12
N ASP A 347 -7.29 -29.32 17.10
CA ASP A 347 -8.03 -28.09 16.73
C ASP A 347 -9.13 -27.81 17.77
N GLN A 348 -9.13 -26.63 18.38
CA GLN A 348 -10.06 -26.29 19.46
C GLN A 348 -11.51 -26.27 18.96
N ARG A 349 -11.77 -25.80 17.73
CA ARG A 349 -13.13 -25.77 17.16
C ARG A 349 -13.70 -27.17 16.98
N ASP A 350 -12.85 -28.10 16.55
CA ASP A 350 -13.20 -29.51 16.39
C ASP A 350 -13.41 -30.16 17.76
N LEU A 351 -12.60 -29.80 18.76
CA LEU A 351 -12.76 -30.28 20.13
C LEU A 351 -14.08 -29.84 20.75
N ASP A 352 -14.42 -28.56 20.59
CA ASP A 352 -15.67 -28.00 21.11
C ASP A 352 -16.87 -28.66 20.44
N PHE A 353 -16.80 -28.92 19.13
CA PHE A 353 -17.83 -29.68 18.41
C PHE A 353 -17.91 -31.13 18.88
N ALA A 354 -16.74 -31.77 18.99
CA ALA A 354 -16.69 -33.17 19.46
C ALA A 354 -17.31 -33.36 20.85
N LYS A 355 -17.05 -32.43 21.77
CA LYS A 355 -17.67 -32.39 23.10
C LYS A 355 -19.17 -32.21 23.03
N ALA A 356 -19.64 -31.23 22.23
CA ALA A 356 -21.07 -30.94 22.07
C ALA A 356 -21.84 -32.13 21.48
N MET A 357 -21.24 -32.85 20.52
CA MET A 357 -21.84 -34.01 19.83
C MET A 357 -21.42 -35.35 20.41
N LYS A 358 -20.62 -35.37 21.47
CA LYS A 358 -20.12 -36.58 22.16
C LYS A 358 -19.34 -37.50 21.20
N LEU A 359 -18.47 -36.92 20.38
CA LEU A 359 -17.63 -37.62 19.41
C LEU A 359 -16.24 -37.99 20.00
N PRO A 360 -15.58 -39.04 19.47
CA PRO A 360 -14.27 -39.47 19.99
C PRO A 360 -13.19 -38.43 19.74
N VAL A 361 -12.24 -38.33 20.68
CA VAL A 361 -11.04 -37.47 20.59
C VAL A 361 -9.81 -38.38 20.63
N ARG A 362 -8.96 -38.30 19.60
CA ARG A 362 -7.76 -39.13 19.44
C ARG A 362 -6.52 -38.24 19.33
N VAL A 363 -5.60 -38.39 20.29
CA VAL A 363 -4.31 -37.69 20.30
C VAL A 363 -3.35 -38.39 19.33
N VAL A 364 -2.81 -37.67 18.38
CA VAL A 364 -1.86 -38.16 17.36
C VAL A 364 -0.56 -37.37 17.31
N ILE A 365 -0.46 -36.27 18.06
CA ILE A 365 0.77 -35.51 18.28
C ILE A 365 1.00 -35.43 19.79
N ASP A 366 2.15 -35.96 20.25
CA ASP A 366 2.60 -35.76 21.62
C ASP A 366 3.32 -34.44 21.75
N THR A 367 2.66 -33.44 22.30
CA THR A 367 3.19 -32.10 22.56
C THR A 367 3.74 -31.96 23.98
N GLY A 368 3.67 -33.02 24.81
CA GLY A 368 3.99 -32.98 26.26
C GLY A 368 2.91 -32.29 27.09
N SER A 369 1.77 -31.90 26.48
CA SER A 369 0.65 -31.26 27.19
C SER A 369 -0.35 -32.31 27.68
N GLU A 370 -1.21 -31.89 28.62
CA GLU A 370 -2.29 -32.76 29.15
C GLU A 370 -3.26 -33.19 28.02
N ASP A 371 -3.79 -34.40 28.14
CA ASP A 371 -4.74 -34.94 27.16
C ASP A 371 -5.96 -34.03 26.99
N PRO A 372 -6.31 -33.64 25.77
CA PRO A 372 -7.48 -32.81 25.48
C PRO A 372 -8.82 -33.35 25.97
N ASN A 373 -8.93 -34.64 26.17
CA ASN A 373 -10.09 -35.26 26.82
C ASN A 373 -10.24 -34.89 28.31
N ILE A 374 -9.11 -34.57 28.96
CA ILE A 374 -9.05 -34.21 30.40
C ILE A 374 -9.04 -32.68 30.53
N SER A 375 -8.08 -32.03 29.89
CA SER A 375 -7.88 -30.57 29.99
C SER A 375 -9.02 -29.75 29.35
N GLY A 376 -9.64 -30.33 28.33
CA GLY A 376 -10.60 -29.56 27.51
C GLY A 376 -10.02 -28.57 26.55
N VAL A 377 -8.69 -28.54 26.41
CA VAL A 377 -7.95 -27.65 25.53
C VAL A 377 -7.21 -28.49 24.49
N ALA A 378 -7.41 -28.17 23.19
CA ALA A 378 -6.73 -28.83 22.09
C ALA A 378 -5.23 -28.51 22.09
N THR A 379 -4.40 -29.50 21.79
CA THR A 379 -2.94 -29.35 21.72
C THR A 379 -2.50 -29.03 20.30
N SER A 380 -2.40 -27.74 19.93
CA SER A 380 -2.07 -27.27 18.58
C SER A 380 -0.56 -27.14 18.29
N GLY A 381 0.31 -27.46 19.24
CA GLY A 381 1.77 -27.32 19.13
C GLY A 381 2.47 -28.32 18.24
N ASP A 382 3.78 -28.16 18.10
CA ASP A 382 4.66 -29.13 17.47
C ASP A 382 4.98 -30.24 18.50
N GLY A 383 5.18 -31.47 18.01
CA GLY A 383 5.47 -32.64 18.83
C GLY A 383 5.82 -33.84 18.02
N GLN A 384 6.03 -34.96 18.69
CA GLN A 384 6.27 -36.25 18.03
C GLN A 384 4.94 -36.87 17.59
N VAL A 385 4.90 -37.37 16.36
CA VAL A 385 3.70 -38.07 15.85
C VAL A 385 3.56 -39.44 16.56
N ILE A 386 2.39 -39.69 17.13
CA ILE A 386 2.02 -40.95 17.82
C ILE A 386 0.72 -41.50 17.28
N ASN A 387 0.41 -42.75 17.55
CA ASN A 387 -0.86 -43.40 17.17
C ASN A 387 -1.21 -43.27 15.67
N SER A 388 -0.21 -43.18 14.79
CA SER A 388 -0.36 -42.75 13.37
C SER A 388 0.30 -43.74 12.38
N GLY A 389 0.24 -45.02 12.67
CA GLY A 389 0.71 -46.09 11.76
C GLY A 389 2.14 -45.86 11.26
N SER A 390 2.31 -45.78 9.97
CA SER A 390 3.61 -45.66 9.28
C SER A 390 4.38 -44.37 9.62
N ILE A 391 3.73 -43.33 10.09
CA ILE A 391 4.33 -42.01 10.40
C ILE A 391 4.56 -41.82 11.92
N SER A 392 4.18 -42.78 12.77
CA SER A 392 4.46 -42.74 14.21
C SER A 392 5.97 -42.63 14.49
N GLY A 393 6.33 -41.79 15.47
CA GLY A 393 7.72 -41.54 15.87
C GLY A 393 8.46 -40.50 15.03
N LEU A 394 7.85 -39.99 13.95
CA LEU A 394 8.46 -38.94 13.13
C LEU A 394 8.22 -37.55 13.70
N SER A 395 9.10 -36.60 13.31
CA SER A 395 8.82 -35.18 13.49
C SER A 395 7.70 -34.75 12.53
N LYS A 396 7.06 -33.60 12.84
CA LYS A 396 5.99 -33.02 12.03
C LYS A 396 6.33 -32.96 10.53
N ASP A 397 7.46 -32.36 10.17
CA ASP A 397 7.82 -32.14 8.76
C ASP A 397 8.08 -33.45 8.03
N ALA A 398 8.81 -34.39 8.67
CA ALA A 398 9.05 -35.74 8.12
C ALA A 398 7.75 -36.55 7.97
N ALA A 399 6.80 -36.39 8.89
CA ALA A 399 5.49 -37.03 8.83
C ALA A 399 4.64 -36.42 7.70
N ILE A 400 4.63 -35.10 7.52
CA ILE A 400 3.92 -34.43 6.43
C ILE A 400 4.44 -34.89 5.08
N GLU A 401 5.76 -34.91 4.88
CA GLU A 401 6.37 -35.36 3.63
C GLU A 401 6.00 -36.81 3.31
N LYS A 402 6.15 -37.70 4.30
CA LYS A 402 5.87 -39.13 4.14
C LYS A 402 4.40 -39.39 3.86
N ILE A 403 3.49 -38.77 4.61
CA ILE A 403 2.04 -39.05 4.44
C ILE A 403 1.53 -38.52 3.10
N ILE A 404 2.03 -37.36 2.62
CA ILE A 404 1.69 -36.82 1.30
C ILE A 404 2.12 -37.79 0.20
N LYS A 405 3.32 -38.35 0.33
CA LYS A 405 3.79 -39.40 -0.61
C LYS A 405 2.90 -40.64 -0.60
N GLU A 406 2.54 -41.15 0.57
CA GLU A 406 1.65 -42.31 0.69
C GLU A 406 0.26 -42.05 0.10
N LEU A 407 -0.30 -40.85 0.30
CA LEU A 407 -1.57 -40.43 -0.29
C LEU A 407 -1.50 -40.34 -1.82
N ALA A 408 -0.38 -39.82 -2.36
CA ALA A 408 -0.15 -39.72 -3.79
C ALA A 408 0.01 -41.13 -4.45
N ASP A 409 0.78 -42.04 -3.81
CA ASP A 409 0.96 -43.42 -4.28
C ASP A 409 -0.37 -44.20 -4.33
N LYS A 410 -1.25 -43.96 -3.36
CA LYS A 410 -2.63 -44.47 -3.32
C LYS A 410 -3.61 -43.75 -4.24
N LYS A 411 -3.22 -42.63 -4.87
CA LYS A 411 -4.08 -41.75 -5.70
C LYS A 411 -5.30 -41.20 -4.96
N VAL A 412 -5.18 -40.98 -3.66
CA VAL A 412 -6.22 -40.43 -2.78
C VAL A 412 -5.84 -39.08 -2.19
N GLY A 413 -4.73 -38.49 -2.65
CA GLY A 413 -4.32 -37.16 -2.24
C GLY A 413 -3.08 -36.67 -2.97
N LYS A 414 -2.76 -35.43 -2.79
CA LYS A 414 -1.57 -34.77 -3.38
C LYS A 414 -1.15 -33.53 -2.56
N ALA A 415 0.14 -33.19 -2.64
CA ALA A 415 0.61 -31.91 -2.16
C ALA A 415 -0.15 -30.78 -2.86
N THR A 416 -0.58 -29.79 -2.12
CA THR A 416 -1.38 -28.67 -2.65
C THR A 416 -1.04 -27.40 -1.90
N LYS A 417 -0.95 -26.31 -2.64
CA LYS A 417 -0.94 -24.96 -2.10
C LYS A 417 -2.36 -24.41 -2.12
N ASN A 418 -2.74 -23.72 -1.09
CA ASN A 418 -4.00 -22.98 -1.02
C ASN A 418 -3.73 -21.52 -0.67
N TYR A 419 -4.60 -20.63 -1.08
CA TYR A 419 -4.47 -19.18 -0.87
C TYR A 419 -5.72 -18.65 -0.23
N ARG A 420 -5.55 -17.68 0.66
CA ARG A 420 -6.66 -16.87 1.20
C ARG A 420 -7.16 -15.87 0.17
N LEU A 421 -6.25 -15.37 -0.67
CA LEU A 421 -6.57 -14.49 -1.80
C LEU A 421 -7.67 -15.09 -2.67
N ARG A 422 -8.62 -14.25 -3.07
CA ARG A 422 -9.68 -14.58 -4.03
C ARG A 422 -9.46 -13.81 -5.33
N ASP A 423 -10.07 -14.28 -6.42
CA ASP A 423 -10.06 -13.54 -7.67
C ASP A 423 -10.73 -12.18 -7.51
N TRP A 424 -10.16 -11.18 -8.17
CA TRP A 424 -10.59 -9.80 -8.06
C TRP A 424 -11.91 -9.57 -8.79
N LEU A 425 -12.98 -9.28 -8.03
CA LEU A 425 -14.31 -8.96 -8.54
C LEU A 425 -14.32 -7.53 -9.09
N ILE A 426 -14.45 -7.40 -10.41
CA ILE A 426 -14.33 -6.11 -11.09
C ILE A 426 -15.67 -5.49 -11.51
N SER A 427 -16.77 -6.24 -11.58
CA SER A 427 -18.10 -5.70 -11.95
C SER A 427 -18.64 -4.72 -10.92
N ARG A 428 -19.16 -3.56 -11.38
CA ARG A 428 -19.89 -2.59 -10.56
C ARG A 428 -21.19 -2.20 -11.27
N GLN A 429 -22.31 -2.17 -10.53
CA GLN A 429 -23.63 -1.77 -11.01
C GLN A 429 -23.79 -0.25 -10.90
N ARG A 430 -22.88 0.48 -11.57
CA ARG A 430 -22.77 1.93 -11.50
C ARG A 430 -22.70 2.53 -12.90
N PHE A 431 -23.07 3.82 -13.03
CA PHE A 431 -23.00 4.57 -14.26
C PHE A 431 -21.57 5.13 -14.49
N TRP A 432 -21.00 5.75 -13.46
CA TRP A 432 -19.73 6.48 -13.58
C TRP A 432 -18.52 5.57 -13.37
N GLY A 433 -18.09 4.91 -14.43
CA GLY A 433 -16.99 3.97 -14.48
C GLY A 433 -16.69 3.50 -15.91
N THR A 434 -15.59 2.80 -16.10
CA THR A 434 -15.22 2.23 -17.41
C THR A 434 -16.18 1.13 -17.81
N PRO A 435 -16.95 1.26 -18.93
CA PRO A 435 -17.84 0.19 -19.39
C PRO A 435 -17.07 -1.08 -19.76
N ILE A 436 -17.61 -2.25 -19.41
CA ILE A 436 -17.03 -3.54 -19.79
C ILE A 436 -17.26 -3.78 -21.29
N PRO A 437 -16.19 -3.99 -22.11
CA PRO A 437 -16.28 -4.04 -23.56
C PRO A 437 -16.71 -5.41 -24.10
N ILE A 438 -17.84 -5.94 -23.57
CA ILE A 438 -18.41 -7.23 -23.97
C ILE A 438 -19.84 -7.05 -24.44
N ILE A 439 -20.22 -7.83 -25.44
CA ILE A 439 -21.57 -7.91 -25.99
C ILE A 439 -22.14 -9.31 -25.71
N HIS A 440 -23.33 -9.35 -25.15
CA HIS A 440 -24.09 -10.57 -24.90
C HIS A 440 -24.97 -10.88 -26.09
N CYS A 441 -24.67 -11.96 -26.79
CA CYS A 441 -25.42 -12.44 -27.95
C CYS A 441 -25.98 -13.83 -27.68
N ASP A 442 -27.28 -14.02 -27.83
CA ASP A 442 -27.95 -15.30 -27.60
C ASP A 442 -27.38 -16.45 -28.45
N GLY A 443 -26.91 -16.13 -29.66
CA GLY A 443 -26.35 -17.15 -30.57
C GLY A 443 -24.84 -17.35 -30.47
N CYS A 444 -24.10 -16.32 -29.99
CA CYS A 444 -22.63 -16.33 -29.97
C CYS A 444 -22.04 -16.34 -28.57
N GLY A 445 -22.86 -16.15 -27.51
CA GLY A 445 -22.43 -16.01 -26.12
C GLY A 445 -21.79 -14.64 -25.86
N LEU A 446 -20.68 -14.64 -25.13
CA LEU A 446 -19.90 -13.46 -24.82
C LEU A 446 -19.02 -13.09 -26.01
N VAL A 447 -19.24 -11.91 -26.58
CA VAL A 447 -18.52 -11.42 -27.76
C VAL A 447 -17.75 -10.15 -27.42
N PRO A 448 -16.41 -10.15 -27.52
CA PRO A 448 -15.61 -8.94 -27.35
C PRO A 448 -15.99 -7.85 -28.34
N VAL A 449 -16.02 -6.60 -27.90
CA VAL A 449 -16.11 -5.45 -28.79
C VAL A 449 -14.82 -5.39 -29.62
N PRO A 450 -14.87 -5.22 -30.95
CA PRO A 450 -13.67 -5.07 -31.75
C PRO A 450 -12.81 -3.89 -31.28
N GLU A 451 -11.49 -4.07 -31.24
CA GLU A 451 -10.56 -3.02 -30.75
C GLU A 451 -10.70 -1.70 -31.54
N SER A 452 -11.03 -1.78 -32.82
CA SER A 452 -11.28 -0.62 -33.68
C SER A 452 -12.53 0.20 -33.30
N GLN A 453 -13.40 -0.35 -32.43
CA GLN A 453 -14.60 0.30 -31.92
C GLN A 453 -14.44 0.81 -30.49
N LEU A 454 -13.25 0.71 -29.92
CA LEU A 454 -12.95 1.31 -28.62
C LEU A 454 -12.66 2.82 -28.78
N PRO A 455 -13.08 3.62 -27.80
CA PRO A 455 -13.75 3.23 -26.55
C PRO A 455 -15.25 2.94 -26.75
N VAL A 456 -15.77 1.97 -25.98
CA VAL A 456 -17.21 1.92 -25.69
C VAL A 456 -17.51 3.09 -24.78
N ALA A 457 -17.91 4.22 -25.35
CA ALA A 457 -18.11 5.45 -24.61
C ALA A 457 -19.36 5.39 -23.71
N LEU A 458 -19.30 6.03 -22.54
CA LEU A 458 -20.47 6.24 -21.68
C LEU A 458 -21.51 7.12 -22.41
N PRO A 459 -22.79 6.79 -22.31
CA PRO A 459 -23.84 7.65 -22.82
C PRO A 459 -23.95 8.94 -21.97
N GLN A 460 -24.73 9.88 -22.43
CA GLN A 460 -25.09 11.05 -21.61
C GLN A 460 -25.98 10.63 -20.44
N ALA A 461 -25.75 11.16 -19.27
CA ALA A 461 -26.55 10.87 -18.07
C ALA A 461 -27.97 11.45 -18.14
N LYS A 462 -28.21 12.41 -19.03
CA LYS A 462 -29.50 13.09 -19.17
C LYS A 462 -30.63 12.10 -19.45
N GLY A 463 -31.64 12.11 -18.59
CA GLY A 463 -32.83 11.24 -18.71
C GLY A 463 -32.65 9.84 -18.07
N LEU A 464 -31.48 9.51 -17.54
CA LEU A 464 -31.25 8.29 -16.78
C LEU A 464 -31.45 8.55 -15.29
N ASP A 465 -32.09 7.61 -14.61
CA ASP A 465 -32.13 7.61 -13.15
C ASP A 465 -30.85 6.93 -12.61
N LEU A 466 -29.92 7.75 -12.16
CA LEU A 466 -28.62 7.30 -11.65
C LEU A 466 -28.69 6.82 -10.20
N LYS A 467 -29.83 6.97 -9.51
CA LYS A 467 -29.97 6.50 -8.13
C LYS A 467 -29.80 4.98 -8.08
N PRO A 468 -29.05 4.49 -7.11
CA PRO A 468 -28.80 3.06 -6.98
C PRO A 468 -30.10 2.27 -6.81
N LYS A 469 -30.30 1.24 -7.66
CA LYS A 469 -31.49 0.35 -7.64
C LYS A 469 -31.14 -1.13 -7.62
N GLY A 470 -29.85 -1.44 -7.43
CA GLY A 470 -29.36 -2.83 -7.46
C GLY A 470 -29.18 -3.41 -8.87
N SER A 471 -29.39 -2.61 -9.91
CA SER A 471 -29.04 -2.89 -11.30
C SER A 471 -28.30 -1.68 -11.88
N SER A 472 -27.49 -1.91 -12.89
CA SER A 472 -26.73 -0.82 -13.53
C SER A 472 -27.66 0.15 -14.27
N PRO A 473 -27.52 1.47 -14.05
CA PRO A 473 -28.26 2.48 -14.81
C PRO A 473 -28.03 2.40 -16.35
N LEU A 474 -26.87 1.92 -16.78
CA LEU A 474 -26.54 1.72 -18.19
C LEU A 474 -27.48 0.74 -18.88
N GLY A 475 -28.02 -0.24 -18.15
CA GLY A 475 -29.02 -1.17 -18.67
C GLY A 475 -30.34 -0.52 -19.08
N ALA A 476 -30.65 0.68 -18.54
CA ALA A 476 -31.83 1.46 -18.88
C ALA A 476 -31.63 2.39 -20.11
N ALA A 477 -30.38 2.59 -20.53
CA ALA A 477 -30.02 3.41 -21.71
C ALA A 477 -30.24 2.59 -22.99
N SER A 478 -31.50 2.53 -23.47
CA SER A 478 -31.92 1.64 -24.58
C SER A 478 -31.07 1.78 -25.84
N ASP A 479 -30.74 3.03 -26.23
CA ASP A 479 -29.95 3.32 -27.43
C ASP A 479 -28.47 2.94 -27.30
N TRP A 480 -27.98 2.85 -26.06
CA TRP A 480 -26.62 2.46 -25.76
C TRP A 480 -26.48 0.95 -25.57
N VAL A 481 -27.43 0.32 -24.87
CA VAL A 481 -27.33 -1.10 -24.49
C VAL A 481 -27.65 -2.04 -25.64
N ASN A 482 -28.61 -1.67 -26.52
CA ASN A 482 -29.01 -2.51 -27.64
C ASN A 482 -28.09 -2.28 -28.86
N VAL A 483 -27.45 -3.33 -29.32
CA VAL A 483 -26.48 -3.28 -30.40
C VAL A 483 -26.60 -4.49 -31.32
N LYS A 484 -25.97 -4.45 -32.46
CA LYS A 484 -25.78 -5.63 -33.31
C LYS A 484 -24.54 -6.41 -32.87
N CYS A 485 -24.64 -7.72 -32.82
CA CYS A 485 -23.51 -8.59 -32.57
C CYS A 485 -22.46 -8.45 -33.66
N PRO A 486 -21.18 -8.11 -33.36
CA PRO A 486 -20.15 -7.95 -34.39
C PRO A 486 -19.78 -9.28 -35.07
N LYS A 487 -20.13 -10.44 -34.48
CA LYS A 487 -19.83 -11.76 -35.01
C LYS A 487 -20.93 -12.31 -35.97
N CYS A 488 -22.20 -12.10 -35.63
CA CYS A 488 -23.33 -12.67 -36.42
C CYS A 488 -24.38 -11.66 -36.87
N ASN A 489 -24.23 -10.38 -36.57
CA ASN A 489 -25.09 -9.25 -36.90
C ASN A 489 -26.55 -9.34 -36.40
N LYS A 490 -26.85 -10.28 -35.47
CA LYS A 490 -28.14 -10.36 -34.77
C LYS A 490 -28.22 -9.32 -33.68
N ASP A 491 -29.44 -9.07 -33.20
CA ASP A 491 -29.66 -8.22 -32.02
C ASP A 491 -28.94 -8.80 -30.80
N ALA A 492 -28.30 -7.93 -30.06
CA ALA A 492 -27.50 -8.27 -28.91
C ALA A 492 -27.48 -7.09 -27.90
N LYS A 493 -26.90 -7.29 -26.72
CA LYS A 493 -26.83 -6.26 -25.67
C LYS A 493 -25.40 -6.07 -25.23
N ARG A 494 -25.00 -4.80 -25.00
CA ARG A 494 -23.76 -4.51 -24.28
C ARG A 494 -23.86 -5.00 -22.85
N ASP A 495 -22.73 -5.38 -22.28
CA ASP A 495 -22.63 -5.52 -20.83
C ASP A 495 -22.93 -4.16 -20.17
N ALA A 496 -23.78 -4.15 -19.17
CA ALA A 496 -24.23 -2.92 -18.52
C ALA A 496 -23.42 -2.58 -17.27
N ASP A 497 -22.55 -3.49 -16.80
CA ASP A 497 -21.69 -3.21 -15.67
C ASP A 497 -20.48 -2.36 -16.08
N THR A 498 -19.97 -1.60 -15.13
CA THR A 498 -18.70 -0.88 -15.24
C THR A 498 -17.62 -1.59 -14.44
N MET A 499 -16.37 -1.28 -14.71
CA MET A 499 -15.23 -1.84 -13.98
C MET A 499 -15.04 -1.14 -12.63
N ASP A 500 -14.49 -1.85 -11.69
CA ASP A 500 -13.94 -1.28 -10.46
C ASP A 500 -12.92 -0.18 -10.78
N THR A 501 -12.99 0.95 -10.08
CA THR A 501 -12.08 2.08 -10.29
C THR A 501 -10.61 1.74 -10.04
N PHE A 502 -10.32 0.68 -9.26
CA PHE A 502 -8.94 0.21 -9.11
C PHE A 502 -8.33 -0.37 -10.39
N VAL A 503 -9.15 -0.73 -11.40
CA VAL A 503 -8.65 -1.06 -12.74
C VAL A 503 -8.00 0.16 -13.37
N ASP A 504 -8.62 1.33 -13.21
CA ASP A 504 -8.12 2.60 -13.73
C ASP A 504 -6.74 2.93 -13.14
N SER A 505 -6.58 2.78 -11.82
CA SER A 505 -5.34 3.13 -11.10
C SER A 505 -4.24 2.06 -11.15
N SER A 506 -4.53 0.85 -11.66
CA SER A 506 -3.56 -0.25 -11.63
C SER A 506 -2.42 -0.14 -12.66
N TRP A 507 -2.50 0.78 -13.62
CA TRP A 507 -1.52 0.94 -14.69
C TRP A 507 -1.23 2.41 -15.07
N TYR A 508 -1.83 3.39 -14.42
CA TYR A 508 -1.74 4.82 -14.73
C TYR A 508 -0.30 5.36 -14.74
N PHE A 509 0.58 4.78 -13.90
CA PHE A 509 2.00 5.11 -13.85
C PHE A 509 2.72 4.83 -15.19
N LEU A 510 2.24 3.86 -15.98
CA LEU A 510 2.71 3.60 -17.34
C LEU A 510 2.22 4.70 -18.30
N ARG A 511 0.95 5.09 -18.19
CA ARG A 511 0.32 6.09 -19.05
C ARG A 511 0.99 7.46 -18.97
N TYR A 512 1.45 7.87 -17.79
CA TYR A 512 2.15 9.14 -17.61
C TYR A 512 3.41 9.28 -18.49
N THR A 513 4.02 8.20 -18.90
CA THR A 513 5.20 8.26 -19.79
C THR A 513 4.86 8.78 -21.21
N SER A 514 3.59 8.67 -21.60
CA SER A 514 3.14 8.98 -22.98
C SER A 514 1.66 9.43 -23.02
N VAL A 515 1.27 10.38 -22.18
CA VAL A 515 -0.12 10.86 -22.05
C VAL A 515 -0.73 11.35 -23.36
N ASN A 516 0.09 11.95 -24.23
CA ASN A 516 -0.35 12.52 -25.51
C ASN A 516 -0.32 11.51 -26.68
N ASN A 517 0.04 10.25 -26.43
CA ASN A 517 0.01 9.21 -27.47
C ASN A 517 -1.36 8.52 -27.44
N HIS A 518 -2.17 8.71 -28.50
CA HIS A 518 -3.51 8.15 -28.59
C HIS A 518 -3.58 6.80 -29.32
N ASP A 519 -2.47 6.33 -29.89
CA ASP A 519 -2.39 5.11 -30.70
C ASP A 519 -2.09 3.86 -29.86
N VAL A 520 -1.44 4.03 -28.71
CA VAL A 520 -1.06 2.94 -27.81
C VAL A 520 -1.37 3.29 -26.36
N ALA A 521 -1.54 2.28 -25.51
CA ALA A 521 -1.75 2.47 -24.07
C ALA A 521 -0.58 3.23 -23.44
N PHE A 522 0.63 2.86 -23.83
CA PHE A 522 1.89 3.52 -23.47
C PHE A 522 2.96 3.19 -24.52
N ASP A 523 3.88 4.12 -24.70
CA ASP A 523 5.03 3.92 -25.58
C ASP A 523 6.10 3.07 -24.87
N LYS A 524 6.50 1.97 -25.52
CA LYS A 524 7.45 1.01 -24.95
C LYS A 524 8.80 1.65 -24.63
N LYS A 525 9.33 2.50 -25.52
CA LYS A 525 10.62 3.17 -25.33
C LYS A 525 10.56 4.19 -24.18
N ALA A 526 9.45 4.92 -24.07
CA ALA A 526 9.23 5.83 -22.96
C ALA A 526 9.14 5.08 -21.62
N VAL A 527 8.45 3.93 -21.59
CA VAL A 527 8.40 3.05 -20.42
C VAL A 527 9.79 2.54 -20.06
N GLU A 528 10.57 2.03 -21.00
CA GLU A 528 11.95 1.58 -20.76
C GLU A 528 12.88 2.70 -20.23
N THR A 529 12.57 3.95 -20.55
CA THR A 529 13.34 5.13 -20.13
C THR A 529 13.02 5.56 -18.69
N TRP A 530 11.76 5.46 -18.27
CA TRP A 530 11.29 6.05 -17.02
C TRP A 530 10.95 5.04 -15.92
N LEU A 531 10.68 3.78 -16.24
CA LEU A 531 10.20 2.78 -15.30
C LEU A 531 11.23 1.69 -14.98
N PRO A 532 11.08 1.03 -13.82
CA PRO A 532 10.02 1.20 -12.81
C PRO A 532 10.09 2.56 -12.11
N VAL A 533 8.96 2.99 -11.48
CA VAL A 533 8.92 4.24 -10.69
C VAL A 533 9.98 4.19 -9.60
N ASP A 534 10.83 5.21 -9.52
CA ASP A 534 11.92 5.24 -8.53
C ASP A 534 11.40 5.46 -7.10
N GLN A 535 10.44 6.36 -6.93
CA GLN A 535 9.82 6.65 -5.65
C GLN A 535 8.32 6.83 -5.77
N TYR A 536 7.59 6.06 -5.01
CA TYR A 536 6.14 6.15 -4.90
C TYR A 536 5.73 6.62 -3.51
N VAL A 537 4.77 7.53 -3.43
CA VAL A 537 4.26 8.10 -2.17
C VAL A 537 2.74 7.92 -2.11
N GLY A 538 2.25 7.36 -1.01
CA GLY A 538 0.81 7.17 -0.84
C GLY A 538 0.42 6.42 0.41
N GLY A 539 -0.87 6.44 0.75
CA GLY A 539 -1.40 5.92 2.01
C GLY A 539 -1.30 4.41 2.18
N VAL A 540 -1.06 3.96 3.40
CA VAL A 540 -0.95 2.53 3.77
C VAL A 540 -2.26 1.76 3.56
N THR A 541 -3.41 2.43 3.53
CA THR A 541 -4.72 1.83 3.28
C THR A 541 -4.82 1.12 1.92
N HIS A 542 -3.96 1.52 0.98
CA HIS A 542 -3.87 0.91 -0.35
C HIS A 542 -2.99 -0.35 -0.43
N ALA A 543 -2.44 -0.83 0.69
CA ALA A 543 -1.50 -1.97 0.72
C ALA A 543 -2.04 -3.22 0.02
N ILE A 544 -3.29 -3.62 0.31
CA ILE A 544 -3.96 -4.80 -0.24
C ILE A 544 -4.95 -4.49 -1.36
N LEU A 545 -5.07 -3.23 -1.74
CA LEU A 545 -5.91 -2.71 -2.83
C LEU A 545 -5.02 -2.30 -4.01
N HIS A 546 -4.93 -1.00 -4.28
CA HIS A 546 -4.20 -0.42 -5.39
C HIS A 546 -2.75 -0.95 -5.54
N LEU A 547 -1.97 -1.05 -4.46
CA LEU A 547 -0.59 -1.53 -4.53
C LEU A 547 -0.50 -3.01 -4.97
N LEU A 548 -1.39 -3.85 -4.46
CA LEU A 548 -1.44 -5.26 -4.86
C LEU A 548 -1.89 -5.42 -6.31
N TYR A 549 -2.89 -4.65 -6.73
CA TYR A 549 -3.43 -4.69 -8.09
C TYR A 549 -2.43 -4.13 -9.12
N SER A 550 -1.70 -3.07 -8.79
CA SER A 550 -0.62 -2.55 -9.64
C SER A 550 0.50 -3.56 -9.86
N ARG A 551 0.88 -4.31 -8.82
CA ARG A 551 1.84 -5.41 -8.93
C ARG A 551 1.30 -6.53 -9.83
N PHE A 552 0.03 -6.91 -9.67
CA PHE A 552 -0.64 -7.89 -10.53
C PHE A 552 -0.63 -7.45 -12.00
N PHE A 553 -1.08 -6.21 -12.30
CA PHE A 553 -1.08 -5.68 -13.67
C PHE A 553 0.32 -5.66 -14.27
N THR A 554 1.33 -5.24 -13.50
CA THR A 554 2.73 -5.24 -13.97
C THR A 554 3.18 -6.64 -14.39
N LYS A 555 2.85 -7.68 -13.61
CA LYS A 555 3.21 -9.07 -13.94
C LYS A 555 2.46 -9.57 -15.19
N VAL A 556 1.18 -9.24 -15.31
CA VAL A 556 0.38 -9.59 -16.50
C VAL A 556 0.95 -8.92 -17.75
N LEU A 557 1.28 -7.64 -17.69
CA LEU A 557 1.86 -6.90 -18.81
C LEU A 557 3.28 -7.37 -19.15
N ASN A 558 4.06 -7.78 -18.16
CA ASN A 558 5.36 -8.43 -18.38
C ASN A 558 5.19 -9.76 -19.12
N ASP A 559 4.24 -10.61 -18.73
CA ASP A 559 3.93 -11.87 -19.42
C ASP A 559 3.38 -11.67 -20.84
N MET A 560 2.82 -10.51 -21.12
CA MET A 560 2.42 -10.09 -22.47
C MET A 560 3.59 -9.57 -23.31
N GLY A 561 4.80 -9.44 -22.75
CA GLY A 561 5.99 -8.89 -23.42
C GLY A 561 5.94 -7.37 -23.61
N LEU A 562 5.04 -6.69 -22.87
CA LEU A 562 4.88 -5.23 -22.93
C LEU A 562 5.83 -4.52 -21.96
N LEU A 563 6.26 -5.19 -20.88
CA LEU A 563 7.19 -4.69 -19.88
C LEU A 563 8.40 -5.61 -19.73
N ASN A 564 9.53 -5.05 -19.27
CA ASN A 564 10.77 -5.79 -18.97
C ASN A 564 11.10 -5.83 -17.46
N PHE A 565 10.14 -5.49 -16.61
CA PHE A 565 10.25 -5.50 -15.15
C PHE A 565 9.00 -6.15 -14.52
N ASN A 566 9.14 -6.60 -13.26
CA ASN A 566 8.11 -7.37 -12.54
C ASN A 566 7.42 -6.61 -11.40
N GLU A 567 8.00 -5.49 -10.97
CA GLU A 567 7.43 -4.67 -9.90
C GLU A 567 7.30 -3.21 -10.36
N PRO A 568 6.17 -2.54 -10.10
CA PRO A 568 5.88 -1.22 -10.62
C PRO A 568 6.70 -0.10 -9.96
N PHE A 569 6.99 -0.24 -8.67
CA PHE A 569 7.56 0.80 -7.82
C PHE A 569 8.80 0.29 -7.11
N THR A 570 9.93 0.97 -7.29
CA THR A 570 11.21 0.59 -6.66
C THR A 570 11.20 0.85 -5.16
N ARG A 571 10.81 2.07 -4.77
CA ARG A 571 10.71 2.48 -3.35
C ARG A 571 9.30 2.98 -3.07
N LEU A 572 8.80 2.70 -1.87
CA LEU A 572 7.51 3.15 -1.39
C LEU A 572 7.70 3.93 -0.08
N LEU A 573 7.11 5.10 -0.01
CA LEU A 573 6.92 5.86 1.21
C LEU A 573 5.42 5.91 1.53
N ASN A 574 5.03 5.38 2.69
CA ASN A 574 3.68 5.55 3.20
C ASN A 574 3.69 6.68 4.22
N GLN A 575 2.87 7.71 3.98
CA GLN A 575 2.61 8.72 4.99
C GLN A 575 1.58 8.22 6.00
N GLY A 576 1.65 8.80 7.21
CA GLY A 576 0.63 8.68 8.22
C GLY A 576 -0.68 9.37 7.83
N MET A 577 -1.59 9.48 8.75
CA MET A 577 -2.85 10.23 8.56
C MET A 577 -2.77 11.59 9.22
N VAL A 578 -3.32 12.61 8.56
CA VAL A 578 -3.58 13.88 9.24
C VAL A 578 -4.91 13.78 9.98
N LEU A 579 -4.81 13.83 11.30
CA LEU A 579 -5.93 13.74 12.23
C LEU A 579 -6.42 15.15 12.61
N MET A 580 -7.59 15.24 13.21
CA MET A 580 -8.09 16.41 13.90
C MET A 580 -8.70 15.97 15.23
N ASP A 581 -8.11 16.44 16.34
CA ASP A 581 -8.48 16.05 17.71
C ASP A 581 -8.49 14.53 17.89
N GLY A 582 -7.40 13.86 17.49
CA GLY A 582 -7.20 12.42 17.58
C GLY A 582 -8.04 11.55 16.66
N SER A 583 -8.79 12.15 15.73
CA SER A 583 -9.69 11.44 14.82
C SER A 583 -9.37 11.71 13.36
N ALA A 584 -9.52 10.70 12.50
CA ALA A 584 -9.37 10.86 11.06
C ALA A 584 -10.33 11.93 10.53
N MET A 585 -9.82 12.83 9.69
CA MET A 585 -10.61 13.89 9.06
C MET A 585 -11.64 13.30 8.10
N SER A 586 -12.90 13.71 8.22
CA SER A 586 -13.98 13.26 7.35
C SER A 586 -15.03 14.36 7.16
N LYS A 587 -15.56 14.48 5.93
CA LYS A 587 -16.69 15.39 5.63
C LYS A 587 -17.95 15.01 6.43
N SER A 588 -18.16 13.71 6.65
CA SER A 588 -19.34 13.21 7.40
C SER A 588 -19.25 13.52 8.89
N ARG A 589 -18.06 13.59 9.46
CA ARG A 589 -17.81 13.94 10.87
C ARG A 589 -17.76 15.44 11.12
N GLY A 590 -17.66 16.27 10.07
CA GLY A 590 -17.58 17.72 10.18
C GLY A 590 -16.25 18.24 10.70
N ASN A 591 -15.20 17.41 10.82
CA ASN A 591 -13.87 17.78 11.33
C ASN A 591 -12.84 17.97 10.19
N LEU A 592 -13.30 18.12 8.95
CA LEU A 592 -12.43 18.30 7.79
C LEU A 592 -11.82 19.70 7.77
N VAL A 593 -10.50 19.79 7.71
CA VAL A 593 -9.76 21.04 7.52
C VAL A 593 -9.44 21.19 6.03
N LYS A 594 -10.00 22.22 5.39
CA LYS A 594 -9.77 22.50 3.98
C LYS A 594 -8.42 23.16 3.76
N LEU A 595 -7.68 22.68 2.77
CA LEU A 595 -6.37 23.23 2.43
C LEU A 595 -6.45 24.70 2.04
N SER A 596 -7.38 25.07 1.17
CA SER A 596 -7.51 26.45 0.68
C SER A 596 -7.67 27.49 1.80
N GLU A 597 -8.45 27.16 2.85
CA GLU A 597 -8.68 28.04 4.00
C GLU A 597 -7.39 28.25 4.83
N GLU A 598 -6.61 27.20 5.03
CA GLU A 598 -5.34 27.29 5.76
C GLU A 598 -4.26 28.02 4.96
N LEU A 599 -4.23 27.84 3.64
CA LEU A 599 -3.33 28.58 2.75
C LEU A 599 -3.61 30.10 2.78
N ASP A 600 -4.87 30.52 2.91
CA ASP A 600 -5.25 31.93 3.00
C ASP A 600 -4.81 32.57 4.31
N LYS A 601 -4.82 31.81 5.41
CA LYS A 601 -4.44 32.31 6.75
C LYS A 601 -2.92 32.40 6.93
N HIS A 602 -2.18 31.40 6.48
CA HIS A 602 -0.80 31.19 6.88
C HIS A 602 0.20 31.22 5.71
N GLY A 603 -0.29 31.13 4.47
CA GLY A 603 0.54 30.99 3.28
C GLY A 603 1.00 29.55 3.03
N VAL A 604 1.35 29.28 1.78
CA VAL A 604 1.71 27.93 1.30
C VAL A 604 2.92 27.38 2.05
N ASP A 605 4.00 28.13 2.09
CA ASP A 605 5.27 27.65 2.65
C ASP A 605 5.19 27.33 4.14
N ALA A 606 4.40 28.14 4.89
CA ALA A 606 4.20 27.86 6.31
C ALA A 606 3.43 26.57 6.56
N ILE A 607 2.41 26.26 5.73
CA ILE A 607 1.66 25.01 5.79
C ILE A 607 2.57 23.81 5.42
N ARG A 608 3.31 23.91 4.32
CA ARG A 608 4.25 22.86 3.88
C ARG A 608 5.31 22.55 4.95
N VAL A 609 5.98 23.60 5.46
CA VAL A 609 6.97 23.45 6.53
C VAL A 609 6.35 22.81 7.78
N SER A 610 5.14 23.21 8.15
CA SER A 610 4.48 22.69 9.35
C SER A 610 4.15 21.21 9.26
N LEU A 611 3.60 20.74 8.12
CA LEU A 611 3.28 19.34 7.90
C LEU A 611 4.54 18.48 7.86
N VAL A 612 5.55 18.90 7.11
CA VAL A 612 6.80 18.16 6.94
C VAL A 612 7.65 18.13 8.22
N PHE A 613 7.49 19.14 9.08
CA PHE A 613 8.21 19.25 10.36
C PHE A 613 7.53 18.49 11.52
N ALA A 614 6.25 18.18 11.41
CA ALA A 614 5.44 17.64 12.51
C ALA A 614 5.97 16.30 13.05
N GLY A 615 6.54 15.45 12.20
CA GLY A 615 7.09 14.14 12.60
C GLY A 615 7.77 13.39 11.48
N PRO A 616 8.18 12.15 11.71
CA PRO A 616 8.53 11.21 10.65
C PRO A 616 7.34 11.02 9.69
N PRO A 617 7.56 10.86 8.38
CA PRO A 617 6.47 10.75 7.41
C PRO A 617 5.46 9.62 7.66
N GLU A 618 5.92 8.54 8.28
CA GLU A 618 5.10 7.35 8.60
C GLU A 618 4.18 7.50 9.81
N ASP A 619 4.38 8.52 10.63
CA ASP A 619 3.61 8.77 11.83
C ASP A 619 2.35 9.60 11.53
N ASP A 620 1.28 9.35 12.26
CA ASP A 620 0.08 10.19 12.19
C ASP A 620 0.36 11.57 12.78
N VAL A 621 -0.19 12.61 12.15
CA VAL A 621 -0.04 14.01 12.56
C VAL A 621 -1.38 14.56 13.00
N ASP A 622 -1.52 15.00 14.25
CA ASP A 622 -2.72 15.73 14.66
C ASP A 622 -2.56 17.22 14.30
N TRP A 623 -3.47 17.71 13.45
CA TRP A 623 -3.44 19.09 12.97
C TRP A 623 -3.59 20.10 14.10
N SER A 624 -4.28 19.75 15.17
CA SER A 624 -4.43 20.61 16.37
C SER A 624 -3.11 20.91 17.06
N ASP A 625 -2.11 20.03 16.93
CA ASP A 625 -0.78 20.19 17.53
C ASP A 625 0.21 20.91 16.63
N VAL A 626 -0.18 21.18 15.37
CA VAL A 626 0.69 21.82 14.37
C VAL A 626 0.62 23.34 14.47
N SER A 627 1.74 24.03 14.31
CA SER A 627 1.82 25.50 14.44
C SER A 627 2.28 26.21 13.15
N PRO A 628 1.37 26.47 12.20
CA PRO A 628 1.72 27.23 10.98
C PRO A 628 2.25 28.64 11.26
N ALA A 629 1.75 29.28 12.31
CA ALA A 629 2.25 30.59 12.76
C ALA A 629 3.72 30.55 13.22
N GLY A 630 4.14 29.43 13.85
CA GLY A 630 5.54 29.19 14.22
C GLY A 630 6.43 29.03 13.00
N SER A 631 5.98 28.26 12.01
CA SER A 631 6.66 28.07 10.73
C SER A 631 6.79 29.39 9.95
N LEU A 632 5.75 30.24 9.93
CA LEU A 632 5.80 31.54 9.28
C LEU A 632 6.84 32.47 9.96
N LYS A 633 6.95 32.45 11.29
CA LYS A 633 8.00 33.18 12.01
C LYS A 633 9.41 32.70 11.66
N PHE A 634 9.58 31.39 11.52
CA PHE A 634 10.85 30.83 11.07
C PHE A 634 11.19 31.27 9.65
N LEU A 635 10.26 31.16 8.69
CA LEU A 635 10.46 31.57 7.31
C LEU A 635 10.80 33.07 7.20
N ASN A 636 10.15 33.93 7.98
CA ASN A 636 10.49 35.35 8.04
C ASN A 636 11.95 35.58 8.51
N ARG A 637 12.42 34.84 9.51
CA ARG A 637 13.82 34.93 9.96
C ARG A 637 14.81 34.48 8.87
N ALA A 638 14.52 33.39 8.18
CA ALA A 638 15.35 32.92 7.07
C ALA A 638 15.37 33.94 5.92
N TRP A 639 14.20 34.44 5.51
CA TRP A 639 14.05 35.44 4.44
C TRP A 639 14.83 36.72 4.72
N ARG A 640 14.83 37.23 5.98
CA ARG A 640 15.58 38.42 6.38
C ARG A 640 17.08 38.27 6.13
N ILE A 641 17.67 37.11 6.26
CA ILE A 641 19.10 36.89 5.96
C ILE A 641 19.39 37.34 4.53
N SER A 642 18.58 36.95 3.55
CA SER A 642 18.80 37.31 2.16
C SER A 642 18.72 38.81 1.88
N GLN A 643 17.97 39.57 2.71
CA GLN A 643 17.85 41.02 2.59
C GLN A 643 19.09 41.77 3.14
N GLU A 644 19.86 41.13 4.01
CA GLU A 644 20.98 41.74 4.72
C GLU A 644 22.34 41.42 4.09
N VAL A 645 22.45 40.35 3.34
CA VAL A 645 23.69 39.92 2.67
C VAL A 645 24.13 40.99 1.66
N THR A 646 25.31 41.56 1.85
CA THR A 646 25.86 42.64 1.01
C THR A 646 27.00 42.22 0.07
N SER A 647 27.62 41.04 0.28
CA SER A 647 28.60 40.47 -0.62
C SER A 647 27.97 40.15 -2.01
N LYS A 648 28.76 40.16 -3.08
CA LYS A 648 28.26 39.93 -4.45
C LYS A 648 28.15 38.41 -4.75
N PRO A 649 27.25 38.01 -5.66
CA PRO A 649 27.27 36.65 -6.20
C PRO A 649 28.62 36.27 -6.80
N GLY A 650 29.08 35.03 -6.58
CA GLY A 650 30.33 34.52 -7.11
C GLY A 650 31.58 34.92 -6.32
N VAL A 651 31.44 35.55 -5.14
CA VAL A 651 32.57 35.76 -4.23
C VAL A 651 33.21 34.41 -3.80
N ASP A 652 34.54 34.41 -3.60
CA ASP A 652 35.23 33.21 -3.14
C ASP A 652 34.88 32.95 -1.67
N PHE A 653 34.09 31.94 -1.41
CA PHE A 653 33.65 31.55 -0.05
C PHE A 653 34.80 31.12 0.86
N LYS A 654 35.95 30.67 0.28
CA LYS A 654 37.12 30.26 1.06
C LYS A 654 37.75 31.41 1.83
N THR A 655 37.48 32.66 1.45
CA THR A 655 37.96 33.87 2.13
C THR A 655 37.07 34.29 3.30
N GLY A 656 35.93 33.62 3.50
CA GLY A 656 34.99 33.91 4.57
C GLY A 656 35.32 33.21 5.88
N ASN A 657 34.49 33.46 6.90
CA ASN A 657 34.61 32.91 8.24
C ASN A 657 34.61 31.37 8.25
N LEU A 658 35.71 30.76 8.69
CA LEU A 658 35.90 29.32 8.64
C LEU A 658 34.91 28.55 9.50
N GLU A 659 34.57 29.07 10.68
CA GLU A 659 33.66 28.37 11.60
C GLU A 659 32.22 28.32 11.03
N LEU A 660 31.72 29.42 10.43
CA LEU A 660 30.42 29.42 9.77
C LEU A 660 30.43 28.48 8.57
N ARG A 661 31.50 28.43 7.79
CA ARG A 661 31.64 27.47 6.69
C ARG A 661 31.59 26.02 7.14
N LYS A 662 32.29 25.66 8.24
CA LYS A 662 32.20 24.32 8.85
C LYS A 662 30.76 23.97 9.20
N VAL A 663 30.02 24.88 9.86
CA VAL A 663 28.61 24.68 10.19
C VAL A 663 27.77 24.50 8.92
N THR A 664 27.99 25.32 7.89
CA THR A 664 27.26 25.22 6.61
C THR A 664 27.45 23.87 5.94
N HIS A 665 28.69 23.44 5.76
CA HIS A 665 28.97 22.18 5.07
C HIS A 665 28.55 20.94 5.87
N LYS A 666 28.68 20.96 7.20
CA LYS A 666 28.13 19.92 8.06
C LYS A 666 26.61 19.83 7.94
N THR A 667 25.92 20.99 8.02
CA THR A 667 24.47 21.05 7.86
C THR A 667 24.02 20.48 6.51
N LEU A 668 24.70 20.81 5.42
CA LEU A 668 24.38 20.28 4.09
C LEU A 668 24.53 18.76 4.03
N ALA A 669 25.58 18.20 4.63
CA ALA A 669 25.78 16.76 4.71
C ALA A 669 24.69 16.06 5.54
N ASP A 670 24.35 16.64 6.69
CA ASP A 670 23.27 16.14 7.55
C ASP A 670 21.90 16.17 6.83
N ILE A 671 21.63 17.23 6.03
CA ILE A 671 20.42 17.34 5.22
C ILE A 671 20.37 16.27 4.14
N GLU A 672 21.47 15.99 3.41
CA GLU A 672 21.53 14.91 2.41
C GLU A 672 21.11 13.57 3.04
N LEU A 673 21.75 13.19 4.16
CA LEU A 673 21.42 11.97 4.88
C LEU A 673 19.95 11.93 5.34
N ALA A 674 19.44 13.05 5.85
CA ALA A 674 18.06 13.14 6.34
C ALA A 674 17.05 12.97 5.20
N VAL A 675 17.25 13.62 4.05
CA VAL A 675 16.37 13.49 2.90
C VAL A 675 16.40 12.08 2.32
N GLU A 676 17.59 11.49 2.15
CA GLU A 676 17.75 10.13 1.60
C GLU A 676 17.15 9.05 2.50
N SER A 677 17.09 9.29 3.81
CA SER A 677 16.45 8.42 4.82
C SER A 677 15.01 8.81 5.17
N PHE A 678 14.39 9.73 4.43
CA PHE A 678 13.03 10.24 4.64
C PHE A 678 12.79 10.95 5.99
N ARG A 679 13.86 11.42 6.64
CA ARG A 679 13.77 12.21 7.88
C ARG A 679 13.62 13.69 7.60
N PHE A 680 12.53 14.05 6.93
CA PHE A 680 12.32 15.44 6.46
C PHE A 680 12.14 16.44 7.61
N ASN A 681 11.59 16.02 8.74
CA ASN A 681 11.51 16.83 9.96
C ASN A 681 12.91 17.19 10.48
N VAL A 682 13.86 16.27 10.41
CA VAL A 682 15.28 16.53 10.75
C VAL A 682 15.90 17.50 9.75
N THR A 683 15.58 17.38 8.46
CA THR A 683 16.02 18.34 7.44
C THR A 683 15.64 19.76 7.83
N ILE A 684 14.39 20.00 8.21
CA ILE A 684 13.92 21.33 8.62
C ILE A 684 14.63 21.80 9.88
N ALA A 685 14.83 20.93 10.88
CA ALA A 685 15.57 21.26 12.10
C ALA A 685 17.02 21.71 11.77
N ARG A 686 17.70 21.02 10.85
CA ARG A 686 19.06 21.42 10.42
C ARG A 686 19.08 22.76 9.69
N ILE A 687 18.07 23.03 8.86
CA ILE A 687 17.95 24.36 8.23
C ILE A 687 17.74 25.44 9.29
N MET A 688 16.91 25.19 10.31
CA MET A 688 16.69 26.12 11.44
C MET A 688 17.98 26.41 12.20
N GLU A 689 18.81 25.39 12.44
CA GLU A 689 20.13 25.56 13.08
C GLU A 689 21.06 26.44 12.22
N LEU A 690 21.12 26.21 10.92
CA LEU A 690 21.94 27.03 10.00
C LEU A 690 21.44 28.48 9.94
N VAL A 691 20.14 28.70 9.92
CA VAL A 691 19.54 30.06 10.00
C VAL A 691 19.96 30.77 11.27
N ASN A 692 19.93 30.08 12.43
CA ASN A 692 20.37 30.67 13.70
C ASN A 692 21.87 30.96 13.72
N ALA A 693 22.72 30.06 13.21
CA ALA A 693 24.16 30.26 13.13
C ALA A 693 24.52 31.45 12.20
N THR A 694 23.85 31.52 11.04
CA THR A 694 24.05 32.62 10.10
C THR A 694 23.60 33.95 10.68
N ARG A 695 22.45 33.99 11.39
CA ARG A 695 21.97 35.18 12.08
C ARG A 695 22.99 35.66 13.13
N LYS A 696 23.51 34.75 13.95
CA LYS A 696 24.55 35.06 14.94
C LYS A 696 25.82 35.63 14.26
N ALA A 697 26.24 35.07 13.14
CA ALA A 697 27.41 35.56 12.39
C ALA A 697 27.21 36.97 11.85
N ILE A 698 26.00 37.32 11.40
CA ILE A 698 25.66 38.69 10.96
C ILE A 698 25.69 39.65 12.15
N ASP A 699 25.03 39.33 13.26
CA ASP A 699 24.77 40.26 14.38
C ASP A 699 25.99 40.51 15.28
N SER A 700 26.80 39.49 15.54
CA SER A 700 27.88 39.55 16.51
C SER A 700 29.19 38.88 16.07
N GLY A 701 29.29 38.50 14.80
CA GLY A 701 30.43 37.78 14.25
C GLY A 701 31.10 38.57 13.13
N CYS A 702 31.22 37.92 11.96
CA CYS A 702 31.94 38.43 10.79
C CYS A 702 31.17 39.51 9.99
N GLY A 703 29.87 39.65 10.21
CA GLY A 703 29.02 40.65 9.55
C GLY A 703 28.45 40.21 8.20
N ALA A 704 27.46 40.99 7.74
CA ALA A 704 26.66 40.67 6.53
C ALA A 704 27.45 40.67 5.19
N GLN A 705 28.64 41.28 5.15
CA GLN A 705 29.52 41.31 3.99
C GLN A 705 30.41 40.08 3.85
N ASP A 706 30.51 39.23 4.87
CA ASP A 706 31.40 38.08 4.87
C ASP A 706 31.00 37.01 3.82
N PRO A 707 31.95 36.51 3.00
CA PRO A 707 31.67 35.48 2.00
C PRO A 707 31.02 34.21 2.58
N ALA A 708 31.35 33.82 3.81
CA ALA A 708 30.73 32.65 4.45
C ALA A 708 29.25 32.88 4.82
N VAL A 709 28.86 34.12 5.10
CA VAL A 709 27.45 34.49 5.33
C VAL A 709 26.65 34.34 4.04
N ARG A 710 27.24 34.73 2.90
CA ARG A 710 26.60 34.49 1.60
C ARG A 710 26.49 32.98 1.30
N GLU A 711 27.59 32.23 1.48
CA GLU A 711 27.58 30.77 1.29
C GLU A 711 26.45 30.11 2.10
N ALA A 712 26.32 30.49 3.38
CA ALA A 712 25.24 30.00 4.25
C ALA A 712 23.86 30.45 3.79
N ALA A 713 23.69 31.70 3.34
CA ALA A 713 22.41 32.23 2.84
C ALA A 713 21.96 31.51 1.55
N GLU A 714 22.88 31.23 0.62
CA GLU A 714 22.59 30.47 -0.59
C GLU A 714 22.27 29.00 -0.26
N ALA A 715 23.01 28.39 0.68
CA ALA A 715 22.73 27.03 1.17
C ALA A 715 21.35 26.94 1.84
N ILE A 716 20.96 27.95 2.67
CA ILE A 716 19.63 28.05 3.27
C ILE A 716 18.55 28.13 2.19
N ALA A 717 18.70 29.01 1.19
CA ALA A 717 17.72 29.18 0.12
C ALA A 717 17.52 27.89 -0.67
N ILE A 718 18.59 27.21 -1.08
CA ILE A 718 18.52 25.95 -1.82
C ILE A 718 17.89 24.84 -0.96
N SER A 719 18.28 24.72 0.30
CA SER A 719 17.70 23.71 1.21
C SER A 719 16.22 24.00 1.50
N LEU A 720 15.84 25.26 1.69
CA LEU A 720 14.43 25.65 1.88
C LEU A 720 13.59 25.40 0.63
N SER A 721 14.18 25.44 -0.58
CA SER A 721 13.44 25.21 -1.82
C SER A 721 12.76 23.83 -1.87
N LEU A 722 13.21 22.88 -1.06
CA LEU A 722 12.60 21.55 -0.92
C LEU A 722 11.22 21.61 -0.25
N VAL A 723 11.05 22.51 0.72
CA VAL A 723 9.85 22.58 1.57
C VAL A 723 9.10 23.90 1.50
N ALA A 724 9.77 25.00 1.21
CA ALA A 724 9.23 26.36 1.19
C ALA A 724 9.60 27.09 -0.12
N PRO A 725 9.02 26.67 -1.24
CA PRO A 725 9.47 27.08 -2.58
C PRO A 725 9.34 28.59 -2.85
N TYR A 726 8.27 29.23 -2.38
CA TYR A 726 8.06 30.66 -2.61
C TYR A 726 9.08 31.52 -1.86
N THR A 727 9.29 31.21 -0.58
CA THR A 727 10.28 31.90 0.25
C THR A 727 11.68 31.70 -0.32
N ALA A 728 12.01 30.49 -0.70
CA ALA A 728 13.31 30.15 -1.25
C ALA A 728 13.61 30.85 -2.57
N GLU A 729 12.63 30.92 -3.47
CA GLU A 729 12.78 31.62 -4.76
C GLU A 729 12.98 33.11 -4.56
N ASP A 730 12.22 33.74 -3.64
CA ASP A 730 12.38 35.17 -3.33
C ASP A 730 13.73 35.47 -2.68
N MET A 731 14.21 34.60 -1.78
CA MET A 731 15.56 34.64 -1.23
C MET A 731 16.63 34.55 -2.32
N TRP A 732 16.46 33.65 -3.27
CA TRP A 732 17.41 33.40 -4.37
C TRP A 732 17.56 34.61 -5.27
N GLU A 733 16.45 35.25 -5.63
CA GLU A 733 16.47 36.51 -6.39
C GLU A 733 17.14 37.63 -5.60
N LYS A 734 16.81 37.77 -4.30
CA LYS A 734 17.40 38.81 -3.43
C LYS A 734 18.91 38.64 -3.26
N LEU A 735 19.40 37.43 -3.29
CA LEU A 735 20.85 37.12 -3.34
C LEU A 735 21.48 37.44 -4.71
N GLY A 736 20.72 37.90 -5.70
CA GLY A 736 21.19 38.33 -7.00
C GLY A 736 21.28 37.25 -8.07
N HIS A 737 20.63 36.12 -7.86
CA HIS A 737 20.58 35.02 -8.83
C HIS A 737 19.34 35.12 -9.73
N LYS A 738 19.41 34.44 -10.89
CA LYS A 738 18.27 34.32 -11.80
C LYS A 738 17.30 33.23 -11.31
N PRO A 739 15.99 33.39 -11.53
CA PRO A 739 15.05 32.29 -11.33
C PRO A 739 15.26 31.21 -12.42
N ALA A 740 14.91 29.93 -12.23
CA ALA A 740 14.29 29.39 -11.03
C ALA A 740 15.37 28.73 -10.16
N ILE A 741 15.18 28.82 -8.85
CA ILE A 741 16.09 28.18 -7.88
C ILE A 741 16.18 26.66 -8.10
N ALA A 742 15.20 26.03 -8.69
CA ALA A 742 15.23 24.61 -9.09
C ALA A 742 16.44 24.27 -9.98
N ASN A 743 17.01 25.24 -10.69
CA ASN A 743 18.19 25.06 -11.55
C ASN A 743 19.51 25.40 -10.86
N ALA A 744 19.51 25.73 -9.56
CA ALA A 744 20.71 26.14 -8.83
C ALA A 744 21.74 25.02 -8.71
N GLY A 745 21.26 23.78 -8.59
CA GLY A 745 22.06 22.63 -8.25
C GLY A 745 22.32 22.55 -6.74
N TRP A 746 22.46 21.33 -6.23
CA TRP A 746 22.77 21.11 -4.81
C TRP A 746 24.16 21.61 -4.48
N PRO A 747 24.37 22.35 -3.38
CA PRO A 747 25.67 22.88 -3.02
C PRO A 747 26.72 21.78 -2.85
N LYS A 748 27.90 22.00 -3.41
CA LYS A 748 29.00 21.03 -3.24
C LYS A 748 29.51 21.06 -1.80
N ILE A 749 29.54 19.91 -1.19
CA ILE A 749 30.01 19.74 0.17
C ILE A 749 31.53 19.61 0.19
N ASP A 750 32.23 20.51 0.90
CA ASP A 750 33.67 20.40 1.15
C ASP A 750 33.93 19.48 2.32
N GLN A 751 34.37 18.27 2.02
CA GLN A 751 34.63 17.23 3.02
C GLN A 751 35.72 17.63 4.03
N SER A 752 36.64 18.53 3.68
CA SER A 752 37.68 19.01 4.61
C SER A 752 37.12 19.89 5.73
N LEU A 753 35.90 20.45 5.54
CA LEU A 753 35.21 21.27 6.51
C LEU A 753 34.22 20.47 7.40
N ILE A 754 33.91 19.26 7.00
CA ILE A 754 33.18 18.32 7.82
C ILE A 754 34.21 17.60 8.68
N GLY A 755 34.58 18.23 9.80
CA GLY A 755 35.43 17.56 10.79
C GLY A 755 34.75 16.24 11.21
N ALA A 756 35.54 15.22 11.38
CA ALA A 756 35.07 14.03 12.05
C ALA A 756 34.60 14.46 13.45
N ASP A 757 33.31 14.61 13.67
CA ASP A 757 32.79 14.77 15.02
C ASP A 757 33.22 13.55 15.79
N ASN A 758 34.02 13.75 16.82
CA ASN A 758 34.34 12.68 17.73
C ASN A 758 33.04 12.12 18.30
N VAL A 759 32.91 10.82 18.24
CA VAL A 759 31.81 10.10 18.88
C VAL A 759 32.23 9.62 20.24
N ILE A 760 31.29 9.53 21.15
CA ILE A 760 31.55 9.03 22.50
C ILE A 760 31.55 7.49 22.46
N ALA A 761 32.72 6.89 22.67
CA ALA A 761 32.85 5.47 22.91
C ALA A 761 32.69 5.17 24.42
N ILE A 762 31.87 4.18 24.74
CA ILE A 762 31.63 3.72 26.12
C ILE A 762 32.62 2.64 26.46
N LEU A 763 33.35 2.82 27.56
CA LEU A 763 34.29 1.85 28.08
C LEU A 763 33.68 1.09 29.28
N GLN A 764 33.69 -0.24 29.18
CA GLN A 764 33.05 -1.12 30.17
C GLN A 764 34.01 -2.21 30.67
N VAL A 765 33.73 -2.65 31.89
CA VAL A 765 34.31 -3.89 32.48
C VAL A 765 33.15 -4.72 33.01
N ASN A 766 33.02 -5.97 32.52
CA ASN A 766 31.88 -6.86 32.80
C ASN A 766 30.50 -6.18 32.61
N GLY A 767 30.36 -5.40 31.52
CA GLY A 767 29.09 -4.69 31.18
C GLY A 767 28.84 -3.42 32.03
N LYS A 768 29.68 -3.09 33.03
CA LYS A 768 29.52 -1.86 33.80
C LYS A 768 30.37 -0.74 33.19
N ILE A 769 29.75 0.41 32.94
CA ILE A 769 30.43 1.60 32.42
C ILE A 769 31.49 2.07 33.42
N LYS A 770 32.69 2.30 32.89
CA LYS A 770 33.83 2.83 33.64
C LYS A 770 34.15 4.26 33.22
N ASP A 771 34.15 4.48 31.88
CA ASP A 771 34.46 5.80 31.32
C ASP A 771 33.81 5.98 29.94
N ARG A 772 33.90 7.19 29.39
CA ARG A 772 33.50 7.60 28.07
C ARG A 772 34.63 8.41 27.45
N ILE A 773 35.08 8.01 26.26
CA ILE A 773 36.14 8.72 25.55
C ILE A 773 35.61 9.24 24.19
N GLU A 774 36.09 10.38 23.77
CA GLU A 774 35.81 10.91 22.44
C GLU A 774 36.78 10.30 21.43
N VAL A 775 36.26 9.71 20.38
CA VAL A 775 37.04 9.03 19.33
C VAL A 775 36.52 9.37 17.96
N SER A 776 37.36 9.26 16.94
CA SER A 776 36.96 9.40 15.54
C SER A 776 35.84 8.41 15.21
N PRO A 777 34.77 8.80 14.45
CA PRO A 777 33.74 7.87 14.01
C PRO A 777 34.29 6.76 13.10
N ASN A 778 35.43 6.98 12.50
CA ASN A 778 36.13 6.04 11.61
C ASN A 778 37.27 5.24 12.28
N ILE A 779 37.34 5.32 13.61
CA ILE A 779 38.37 4.57 14.37
C ILE A 779 38.18 3.06 14.16
N SER A 780 39.25 2.34 13.94
CA SER A 780 39.17 0.88 13.82
C SER A 780 38.94 0.21 15.20
N ASN A 781 38.45 -1.04 15.18
CA ASN A 781 38.28 -1.82 16.43
C ASN A 781 39.62 -1.95 17.18
N ALA A 782 40.72 -2.13 16.47
CA ALA A 782 42.06 -2.28 17.07
C ALA A 782 42.52 -0.99 17.77
N GLU A 783 42.35 0.16 17.09
CA GLU A 783 42.73 1.46 17.68
C GLU A 783 41.84 1.83 18.85
N LEU A 784 40.54 1.55 18.76
CA LEU A 784 39.60 1.81 19.85
C LEU A 784 39.90 0.93 21.07
N GLU A 785 40.23 -0.34 20.86
CA GLU A 785 40.67 -1.23 21.96
C GLU A 785 41.97 -0.74 22.58
N GLN A 786 42.94 -0.28 21.79
CA GLN A 786 44.19 0.27 22.31
C GLN A 786 43.91 1.49 23.18
N LEU A 787 43.14 2.47 22.71
CA LEU A 787 42.75 3.65 23.50
C LEU A 787 42.05 3.28 24.78
N ALA A 788 41.13 2.29 24.72
CA ALA A 788 40.47 1.80 25.92
C ALA A 788 41.41 1.16 26.92
N ARG A 789 42.44 0.41 26.47
CA ARG A 789 43.46 -0.18 27.31
C ARG A 789 44.38 0.87 27.98
N GLU A 790 44.59 1.98 27.30
CA GLU A 790 45.39 3.12 27.78
C GLU A 790 44.65 4.02 28.77
N ASN A 791 43.28 3.93 28.77
CA ASN A 791 42.41 4.72 29.66
C ASN A 791 42.66 4.43 31.15
N ALA A 792 42.75 5.47 31.97
CA ALA A 792 43.12 5.36 33.35
C ALA A 792 42.12 4.55 34.21
N GLU A 793 40.82 4.75 33.98
CA GLU A 793 39.75 4.04 34.67
C GLU A 793 39.68 2.56 34.31
N ILE A 794 39.96 2.23 33.06
CA ILE A 794 40.08 0.84 32.63
C ILE A 794 41.32 0.18 33.19
N LYS A 795 42.49 0.85 33.15
CA LYS A 795 43.72 0.34 33.79
C LYS A 795 43.49 0.04 35.25
N ALA A 796 42.86 0.98 35.98
CA ALA A 796 42.57 0.80 37.43
C ALA A 796 41.65 -0.39 37.68
N ALA A 797 40.63 -0.57 36.83
CA ALA A 797 39.65 -1.66 36.95
C ALA A 797 40.20 -3.05 36.56
N LEU A 798 41.31 -3.09 35.83
CA LEU A 798 41.97 -4.32 35.38
C LEU A 798 43.16 -4.73 36.24
N ILE A 799 43.56 -3.93 37.26
CA ILE A 799 44.69 -4.27 38.15
C ILE A 799 44.40 -5.62 38.84
N GLY A 800 45.32 -6.56 38.69
CA GLY A 800 45.19 -7.90 39.29
C GLY A 800 44.15 -8.83 38.69
N GLN A 801 43.53 -8.44 37.61
CA GLN A 801 42.49 -9.23 36.90
C GLN A 801 43.03 -9.83 35.60
N VAL A 802 42.54 -10.99 35.25
CA VAL A 802 42.87 -11.63 33.96
C VAL A 802 41.72 -11.37 32.98
N VAL A 803 42.04 -10.65 31.88
CA VAL A 803 41.07 -10.37 30.84
C VAL A 803 40.85 -11.65 30.01
N LYS A 804 39.63 -12.21 30.07
CA LYS A 804 39.22 -13.41 29.33
C LYS A 804 38.82 -13.10 27.89
N LYS A 805 38.17 -11.94 27.68
CA LYS A 805 37.70 -11.55 26.36
C LYS A 805 37.56 -10.02 26.28
N VAL A 806 37.82 -9.45 25.11
CA VAL A 806 37.47 -8.05 24.81
C VAL A 806 36.42 -8.02 23.70
N ILE A 807 35.38 -7.26 23.89
CA ILE A 807 34.30 -7.04 22.92
C ILE A 807 34.40 -5.59 22.49
N THR A 808 34.86 -5.37 21.26
CA THR A 808 35.00 -4.03 20.67
C THR A 808 34.00 -3.85 19.53
N VAL A 809 33.20 -2.80 19.61
CA VAL A 809 32.23 -2.38 18.59
C VAL A 809 32.53 -0.92 18.26
N SER A 810 33.39 -0.72 17.28
CA SER A 810 33.77 0.62 16.84
C SER A 810 32.58 1.34 16.20
N PRO A 811 32.43 2.65 16.43
CA PRO A 811 33.17 3.52 17.36
C PRO A 811 32.52 3.63 18.75
N LYS A 812 31.60 2.71 19.11
CA LYS A 812 30.60 2.89 20.20
C LYS A 812 30.99 2.30 21.54
N LEU A 813 31.73 1.19 21.55
CA LEU A 813 31.85 0.39 22.78
C LEU A 813 33.12 -0.45 22.82
N VAL A 814 33.79 -0.48 23.99
CA VAL A 814 34.74 -1.53 24.38
C VAL A 814 34.33 -2.10 25.72
N ASN A 815 34.19 -3.42 25.83
CA ASN A 815 33.87 -4.11 27.06
C ASN A 815 34.92 -5.21 27.35
N PHE A 816 35.62 -5.06 28.45
CA PHE A 816 36.56 -6.06 28.98
C PHE A 816 35.85 -7.04 29.90
N VAL A 817 35.89 -8.31 29.57
CA VAL A 817 35.34 -9.40 30.37
C VAL A 817 36.50 -10.04 31.17
N ILE A 818 36.42 -9.96 32.48
CA ILE A 818 37.39 -10.46 33.43
C ILE A 818 36.85 -11.63 34.25
#